data_b5da152235104a1adb48aac0faa6edec
#
_entry.id   b5da152235104a1adb48aac0faa6edec
#
_cell.length_a   1.000
_cell.length_b   1.000
_cell.length_c   1.000
_cell.angle_alpha   90.00
_cell.angle_beta   90.00
_cell.angle_gamma   90.00
#
_symmetry.space_group_name_H-M   'P 1'
#
loop_
_entity.id
_entity.type
_entity.pdbx_description
1 polymer ?
#
loop_
_entity_poly.entity_id
_entity_poly.type
_entity_poly.pdbx_seq_one_letter_code
_entity_poly.pdbx_strand_id
1 'polypeptide(L)'
;MIVILAEKPDQAKKYGEVFDKVWYKEGNKKFSGFFKAKDSKLFNGQVVCITWAIGHLVELEEPEYYHEEWADKTRIDTLPLVPESIEYHVSKGKQKQFDTIKYLFQKADTIVWAGDIDREGCAISYLISQESGVLEDTSKTFKRFWVDELSPTTIFNGFQNLQSIELSTRLAKEAQARQISDWLVGINGTRLYNNLLRKAGLQGFFAVGRVMNPTLMMIYKREKERESFVQETYYELEADFEHSNGSYRGKVVVEQDDYWKQRINSPELIKAKLQTLLGESSDIYPAKVEEVVEEMKETASEKLFSLASIQKYISDTLGYSPKETLKACQRLYEKEHVLTYPRGNSSHISSKRYNIIAGSVQEYAALLGGVDLVNFKPSSRYVDDKKSAVHEAITPTATIPTTQQIESYSELEKACYWEVLRRTVAMFLQKFEYKETSITTNVSGLLFKTVGRVPHAPGWKSLYSESNDNNSELPIVNEGDSTLCRLDIVEKKTTNKPLYTEGTLLEAMVNAGTKESDIADTMKEVNGIGTPATRADILEKLMMPKKVGQEVIGYGYVEKKGKNLSLTPLGRAFCQALEKDSLLSSAHLTAKWELFLNKIGQGEKEQGDFFIGVIKYINHMVNTLPNEIQSIDWSSNIKEIEESKVTQLGNCPKCGNKVLYYTNAKAANCSSRTKESSGCGFVIWRTVAGKKLTIPQMTQLVTKKRTNLIKGFKKKDGESFEAVILLDDDFNPTFSAPTPQKFKN
;
A
#
# COMPACT_ATOMS: atom_id res chain seq x y z
N MET A 1 -27.92 -32.56 8.70
CA MET A 1 -27.80 -31.22 9.35
C MET A 1 -26.86 -30.36 8.50
N ILE A 2 -27.21 -29.11 8.28
CA ILE A 2 -26.39 -28.16 7.50
C ILE A 2 -25.67 -27.20 8.45
N VAL A 3 -24.38 -26.99 8.19
CA VAL A 3 -23.54 -26.06 8.98
C VAL A 3 -22.94 -25.01 8.05
N ILE A 4 -23.13 -23.75 8.35
CA ILE A 4 -22.56 -22.58 7.66
C ILE A 4 -21.40 -22.08 8.50
N LEU A 5 -20.20 -22.01 7.93
CA LEU A 5 -18.98 -21.45 8.53
C LEU A 5 -18.70 -20.06 7.95
N ALA A 6 -18.95 -19.02 8.72
CA ALA A 6 -18.52 -17.66 8.42
C ALA A 6 -17.06 -17.43 8.87
N GLU A 7 -16.39 -16.41 8.35
CA GLU A 7 -15.04 -16.05 8.76
C GLU A 7 -15.01 -15.26 10.08
N LYS A 8 -16.07 -14.48 10.36
CA LYS A 8 -16.14 -13.56 11.49
C LYS A 8 -17.50 -13.63 12.18
N PRO A 9 -17.57 -13.32 13.48
CA PRO A 9 -18.85 -13.31 14.21
C PRO A 9 -19.90 -12.40 13.60
N ASP A 10 -19.50 -11.21 13.14
CA ASP A 10 -20.42 -10.22 12.54
C ASP A 10 -21.03 -10.73 11.23
N GLN A 11 -20.25 -11.42 10.40
CA GLN A 11 -20.76 -12.09 9.19
C GLN A 11 -21.77 -13.17 9.55
N ALA A 12 -21.48 -14.03 10.54
CA ALA A 12 -22.39 -15.06 10.99
C ALA A 12 -23.74 -14.50 11.45
N LYS A 13 -23.71 -13.39 12.20
CA LYS A 13 -24.91 -12.65 12.60
C LYS A 13 -25.67 -12.15 11.38
N LYS A 14 -24.96 -11.51 10.43
CA LYS A 14 -25.54 -10.97 9.21
C LYS A 14 -26.19 -12.04 8.33
N TYR A 15 -25.52 -13.20 8.22
CA TYR A 15 -26.09 -14.35 7.52
C TYR A 15 -27.37 -14.88 8.18
N GLY A 16 -27.47 -14.79 9.52
CA GLY A 16 -28.68 -15.15 10.24
C GLY A 16 -29.86 -14.22 9.96
N GLU A 17 -29.63 -12.93 9.73
CA GLU A 17 -30.67 -11.91 9.55
C GLU A 17 -31.55 -12.14 8.31
N VAL A 18 -31.12 -12.93 7.32
CA VAL A 18 -31.90 -13.22 6.10
C VAL A 18 -32.85 -14.41 6.26
N PHE A 19 -32.83 -15.10 7.39
CA PHE A 19 -33.73 -16.22 7.68
C PHE A 19 -35.00 -15.76 8.39
N ASP A 20 -36.15 -16.39 8.12
CA ASP A 20 -37.43 -16.12 8.77
C ASP A 20 -37.35 -16.20 10.31
N LYS A 21 -36.52 -17.14 10.78
CA LYS A 21 -36.28 -17.35 12.22
C LYS A 21 -34.82 -17.60 12.51
N VAL A 22 -34.25 -16.88 13.47
CA VAL A 22 -32.92 -17.06 13.98
C VAL A 22 -32.89 -17.02 15.49
N TRP A 23 -32.11 -17.90 16.13
CA TRP A 23 -31.93 -17.89 17.59
C TRP A 23 -30.52 -18.29 17.96
N TYR A 24 -29.98 -17.68 19.00
CA TYR A 24 -28.67 -17.96 19.52
C TYR A 24 -28.69 -19.17 20.46
N LYS A 25 -27.82 -20.12 20.25
CA LYS A 25 -27.54 -21.24 21.15
C LYS A 25 -26.39 -20.88 22.06
N GLU A 26 -26.66 -20.68 23.35
CA GLU A 26 -25.64 -20.37 24.33
C GLU A 26 -24.53 -21.43 24.37
N GLY A 27 -23.29 -20.95 24.55
CA GLY A 27 -22.12 -21.80 24.78
C GLY A 27 -22.14 -22.39 26.19
N ASN A 28 -21.14 -23.23 26.46
CA ASN A 28 -20.89 -23.82 27.77
C ASN A 28 -19.39 -23.80 28.11
N LYS A 29 -18.92 -24.53 29.12
CA LYS A 29 -17.50 -24.58 29.47
C LYS A 29 -16.62 -25.08 28.32
N LYS A 30 -17.12 -26.00 27.48
CA LYS A 30 -16.38 -26.66 26.39
C LYS A 30 -16.57 -25.98 25.04
N PHE A 31 -17.75 -25.46 24.75
CA PHE A 31 -18.13 -24.95 23.42
C PHE A 31 -18.53 -23.48 23.48
N SER A 32 -18.19 -22.72 22.45
CA SER A 32 -18.74 -21.38 22.19
C SER A 32 -20.19 -21.48 21.73
N GLY A 33 -20.91 -20.36 21.79
CA GLY A 33 -22.26 -20.29 21.21
C GLY A 33 -22.21 -20.28 19.67
N PHE A 34 -23.38 -20.50 19.06
CA PHE A 34 -23.60 -20.42 17.61
C PHE A 34 -25.07 -20.08 17.33
N PHE A 35 -25.36 -19.62 16.11
CA PHE A 35 -26.75 -19.39 15.70
C PHE A 35 -27.37 -20.66 15.12
N LYS A 36 -28.67 -20.81 15.34
CA LYS A 36 -29.54 -21.67 14.56
C LYS A 36 -30.51 -20.80 13.77
N ALA A 37 -30.75 -21.16 12.53
CA ALA A 37 -31.66 -20.41 11.67
C ALA A 37 -32.55 -21.35 10.84
N LYS A 38 -33.72 -20.84 10.45
CA LYS A 38 -34.69 -21.56 9.61
C LYS A 38 -35.39 -20.56 8.71
N ASP A 39 -35.60 -20.93 7.46
CA ASP A 39 -36.35 -20.20 6.46
C ASP A 39 -37.10 -21.17 5.55
N SER A 40 -38.31 -20.82 5.15
CA SER A 40 -39.13 -21.67 4.30
C SER A 40 -38.62 -21.80 2.85
N LYS A 41 -37.83 -20.84 2.38
CA LYS A 41 -37.32 -20.75 1.01
C LYS A 41 -35.85 -21.15 0.89
N LEU A 42 -35.14 -21.28 2.01
CA LEU A 42 -33.74 -21.66 2.06
C LEU A 42 -33.57 -23.07 2.62
N PHE A 43 -32.65 -23.83 2.07
CA PHE A 43 -32.27 -25.17 2.52
C PHE A 43 -33.47 -26.14 2.71
N ASN A 44 -34.47 -26.04 1.84
CA ASN A 44 -35.71 -26.83 1.91
C ASN A 44 -36.43 -26.75 3.25
N GLY A 45 -36.36 -25.60 3.91
CA GLY A 45 -37.00 -25.37 5.21
C GLY A 45 -36.31 -26.08 6.39
N GLN A 46 -35.11 -26.63 6.20
CA GLN A 46 -34.37 -27.28 7.30
C GLN A 46 -33.74 -26.26 8.24
N VAL A 47 -33.53 -26.68 9.49
CA VAL A 47 -32.75 -25.89 10.45
C VAL A 47 -31.28 -26.00 10.12
N VAL A 48 -30.61 -24.86 9.98
CA VAL A 48 -29.18 -24.75 9.80
C VAL A 48 -28.48 -24.27 11.05
N CYS A 49 -27.21 -24.63 11.25
CA CYS A 49 -26.33 -24.07 12.27
C CYS A 49 -25.37 -23.10 11.61
N ILE A 50 -25.26 -21.87 12.13
CA ILE A 50 -24.32 -20.85 11.65
C ILE A 50 -23.26 -20.64 12.74
N THR A 51 -22.03 -20.95 12.41
CA THR A 51 -20.85 -20.75 13.26
C THR A 51 -19.82 -19.90 12.53
N TRP A 52 -18.74 -19.52 13.20
CA TRP A 52 -17.74 -18.62 12.64
C TRP A 52 -16.33 -18.95 13.09
N ALA A 53 -15.35 -18.56 12.28
CA ALA A 53 -13.98 -18.45 12.69
C ALA A 53 -13.72 -17.10 13.41
N ILE A 54 -12.58 -16.95 14.02
CA ILE A 54 -12.08 -15.68 14.60
C ILE A 54 -10.76 -15.37 13.88
N GLY A 55 -10.84 -15.11 12.57
CA GLY A 55 -9.69 -15.12 11.68
C GLY A 55 -9.07 -16.53 11.61
N HIS A 56 -7.74 -16.63 11.42
CA HIS A 56 -7.07 -17.93 11.45
C HIS A 56 -7.21 -18.59 12.81
N LEU A 57 -7.89 -19.74 12.87
CA LEU A 57 -7.99 -20.59 14.07
C LEU A 57 -6.85 -21.61 14.15
N VAL A 58 -6.24 -21.87 13.01
CA VAL A 58 -5.21 -22.89 12.81
C VAL A 58 -3.97 -22.21 12.26
N GLU A 59 -2.81 -22.52 12.81
CA GLU A 59 -1.51 -21.99 12.39
C GLU A 59 -0.46 -23.11 12.37
N LEU A 60 0.64 -22.87 11.64
CA LEU A 60 1.75 -23.83 11.53
C LEU A 60 2.41 -24.04 12.88
N GLU A 61 2.86 -25.26 13.13
CA GLU A 61 3.65 -25.59 14.34
C GLU A 61 4.96 -24.80 14.39
N GLU A 62 5.41 -24.50 15.59
CA GLU A 62 6.69 -23.84 15.82
C GLU A 62 7.86 -24.82 15.58
N PRO A 63 9.07 -24.35 15.22
CA PRO A 63 10.20 -25.22 14.91
C PRO A 63 10.52 -26.24 15.99
N GLU A 64 10.40 -25.85 17.27
CA GLU A 64 10.66 -26.74 18.43
C GLU A 64 9.71 -27.93 18.56
N TYR A 65 8.54 -27.89 17.87
CA TYR A 65 7.64 -29.04 17.80
C TYR A 65 8.27 -30.22 17.02
N TYR A 66 9.02 -29.90 15.97
CA TYR A 66 9.64 -30.93 15.13
C TYR A 66 10.93 -31.50 15.73
N HIS A 67 11.78 -30.62 16.28
CA HIS A 67 13.04 -30.98 16.93
C HIS A 67 13.33 -30.04 18.08
N GLU A 68 13.63 -30.60 19.27
CA GLU A 68 13.90 -29.80 20.48
C GLU A 68 15.10 -28.84 20.29
N GLU A 69 16.14 -29.27 19.58
CA GLU A 69 17.31 -28.44 19.26
C GLU A 69 17.00 -27.20 18.39
N TRP A 70 15.86 -27.19 17.71
CA TRP A 70 15.41 -26.04 16.93
C TRP A 70 14.85 -24.91 17.82
N ALA A 71 14.68 -25.12 19.11
CA ALA A 71 14.32 -24.07 20.07
C ALA A 71 15.40 -23.00 20.20
N ASP A 72 16.69 -23.39 20.12
CA ASP A 72 17.81 -22.45 20.21
C ASP A 72 18.00 -21.66 18.91
N LYS A 73 17.51 -20.42 18.91
CA LYS A 73 17.59 -19.51 17.77
C LYS A 73 19.01 -19.00 17.46
N THR A 74 20.00 -19.29 18.31
CA THR A 74 21.40 -18.90 18.11
C THR A 74 22.22 -19.96 17.35
N ARG A 75 21.69 -21.16 17.25
CA ARG A 75 22.34 -22.28 16.53
C ARG A 75 22.09 -22.15 15.03
N ILE A 76 23.15 -21.96 14.26
CA ILE A 76 23.12 -21.95 12.79
C ILE A 76 23.53 -23.28 12.16
N ASP A 77 24.14 -24.16 12.97
CA ASP A 77 24.54 -25.51 12.58
C ASP A 77 23.34 -26.47 12.40
N THR A 78 22.18 -26.09 12.93
CA THR A 78 20.91 -26.82 12.72
C THR A 78 20.19 -26.42 11.42
N LEU A 79 20.68 -25.40 10.70
CA LEU A 79 20.09 -24.96 9.43
C LEU A 79 20.48 -25.92 8.29
N PRO A 80 19.59 -26.20 7.34
CA PRO A 80 18.24 -25.63 7.22
C PRO A 80 17.18 -26.33 8.08
N LEU A 81 16.22 -25.57 8.62
CA LEU A 81 15.05 -26.09 9.32
C LEU A 81 13.99 -26.45 8.27
N VAL A 82 13.91 -27.71 7.90
CA VAL A 82 12.95 -28.24 6.93
C VAL A 82 12.35 -29.51 7.51
N PRO A 83 11.12 -29.45 8.07
CA PRO A 83 10.44 -30.63 8.59
C PRO A 83 10.10 -31.63 7.50
N GLU A 84 10.01 -32.93 7.84
CA GLU A 84 9.57 -33.99 6.91
C GLU A 84 8.10 -33.85 6.53
N SER A 85 7.26 -33.45 7.47
CA SER A 85 5.83 -33.13 7.28
C SER A 85 5.51 -31.77 7.89
N ILE A 86 4.51 -31.10 7.35
CA ILE A 86 4.03 -29.82 7.88
C ILE A 86 2.82 -30.06 8.75
N GLU A 87 2.94 -29.70 10.01
CA GLU A 87 1.90 -29.88 11.03
C GLU A 87 1.28 -28.53 11.43
N TYR A 88 0.05 -28.63 11.91
CA TYR A 88 -0.76 -27.48 12.32
C TYR A 88 -1.26 -27.64 13.74
N HIS A 89 -1.47 -26.53 14.43
CA HIS A 89 -2.12 -26.49 15.73
C HIS A 89 -3.18 -25.42 15.82
N VAL A 90 -4.07 -25.55 16.78
CA VAL A 90 -5.07 -24.52 17.06
C VAL A 90 -4.41 -23.34 17.78
N SER A 91 -4.58 -22.12 17.24
CA SER A 91 -4.00 -20.91 17.80
C SER A 91 -4.37 -20.73 19.29
N LYS A 92 -3.41 -20.27 20.08
CA LYS A 92 -3.58 -20.07 21.53
C LYS A 92 -4.81 -19.23 21.86
N GLY A 93 -5.65 -19.73 22.76
CA GLY A 93 -6.88 -19.06 23.21
C GLY A 93 -8.10 -19.25 22.29
N LYS A 94 -7.96 -19.96 21.15
CA LYS A 94 -9.04 -20.20 20.19
C LYS A 94 -9.62 -21.63 20.24
N GLN A 95 -9.09 -22.51 21.09
CA GLN A 95 -9.48 -23.91 21.19
C GLN A 95 -11.00 -24.11 21.32
N LYS A 96 -11.63 -23.34 22.20
CA LYS A 96 -13.07 -23.45 22.47
C LYS A 96 -13.92 -23.20 21.21
N GLN A 97 -13.52 -22.25 20.38
CA GLN A 97 -14.21 -21.96 19.12
C GLN A 97 -13.95 -23.05 18.09
N PHE A 98 -12.72 -23.51 17.98
CA PHE A 98 -12.36 -24.64 17.11
C PHE A 98 -13.14 -25.92 17.47
N ASP A 99 -13.20 -26.26 18.76
CA ASP A 99 -13.95 -27.43 19.25
C ASP A 99 -15.45 -27.34 18.91
N THR A 100 -16.01 -26.12 18.96
CA THR A 100 -17.39 -25.89 18.55
C THR A 100 -17.62 -26.18 17.07
N ILE A 101 -16.73 -25.68 16.22
CA ILE A 101 -16.81 -25.90 14.77
C ILE A 101 -16.63 -27.40 14.47
N LYS A 102 -15.60 -28.02 15.04
CA LYS A 102 -15.32 -29.45 14.89
C LYS A 102 -16.53 -30.31 15.28
N TYR A 103 -17.14 -30.03 16.42
CA TYR A 103 -18.36 -30.72 16.89
C TYR A 103 -19.52 -30.58 15.90
N LEU A 104 -19.74 -29.37 15.36
CA LEU A 104 -20.79 -29.11 14.40
C LEU A 104 -20.49 -29.81 13.06
N PHE A 105 -19.26 -29.74 12.58
CA PHE A 105 -18.83 -30.35 11.34
C PHE A 105 -18.95 -31.86 11.36
N GLN A 106 -18.57 -32.52 12.45
CA GLN A 106 -18.72 -33.97 12.62
C GLN A 106 -20.18 -34.42 12.51
N LYS A 107 -21.13 -33.57 12.91
CA LYS A 107 -22.59 -33.86 12.84
C LYS A 107 -23.26 -33.41 11.54
N ALA A 108 -22.57 -32.64 10.73
CA ALA A 108 -23.12 -32.08 9.50
C ALA A 108 -23.17 -33.15 8.38
N ASP A 109 -24.22 -33.14 7.58
CA ASP A 109 -24.28 -33.80 6.27
C ASP A 109 -23.76 -32.84 5.19
N THR A 110 -24.05 -31.55 5.35
CA THR A 110 -23.61 -30.49 4.43
C THR A 110 -22.88 -29.39 5.20
N ILE A 111 -21.71 -29.03 4.72
CA ILE A 111 -20.87 -27.95 5.25
C ILE A 111 -20.79 -26.84 4.18
N VAL A 112 -21.16 -25.62 4.54
CA VAL A 112 -21.11 -24.45 3.66
C VAL A 112 -19.96 -23.54 4.11
N TRP A 113 -18.93 -23.42 3.26
CA TRP A 113 -17.86 -22.44 3.47
C TRP A 113 -18.37 -21.06 3.08
N ALA A 114 -18.47 -20.16 4.03
CA ALA A 114 -19.04 -18.83 3.88
C ALA A 114 -18.09 -17.72 4.40
N GLY A 115 -16.78 -17.94 4.28
CA GLY A 115 -15.75 -16.91 4.52
C GLY A 115 -15.64 -15.91 3.37
N ASP A 116 -14.77 -14.91 3.52
CA ASP A 116 -14.49 -13.91 2.50
C ASP A 116 -14.11 -14.53 1.14
N ILE A 117 -14.31 -13.79 0.06
CA ILE A 117 -14.15 -14.29 -1.32
C ILE A 117 -12.70 -14.20 -1.83
N ASP A 118 -11.74 -14.22 -0.93
CA ASP A 118 -10.34 -14.27 -1.27
C ASP A 118 -9.70 -15.63 -0.89
N ARG A 119 -8.44 -15.83 -1.29
CA ARG A 119 -7.70 -17.07 -1.01
C ARG A 119 -7.47 -17.28 0.49
N GLU A 120 -7.40 -16.21 1.30
CA GLU A 120 -7.23 -16.31 2.75
C GLU A 120 -8.50 -16.85 3.41
N GLY A 121 -9.69 -16.33 3.03
CA GLY A 121 -10.99 -16.84 3.51
C GLY A 121 -11.24 -18.28 3.08
N CYS A 122 -10.76 -18.66 1.87
CA CYS A 122 -10.78 -20.06 1.41
C CYS A 122 -9.85 -20.93 2.28
N ALA A 123 -8.63 -20.47 2.57
CA ALA A 123 -7.68 -21.20 3.40
C ALA A 123 -8.16 -21.40 4.85
N ILE A 124 -8.79 -20.39 5.46
CA ILE A 124 -9.38 -20.51 6.79
C ILE A 124 -10.39 -21.65 6.83
N SER A 125 -11.33 -21.69 5.88
CA SER A 125 -12.35 -22.74 5.82
C SER A 125 -11.76 -24.12 5.54
N TYR A 126 -10.78 -24.19 4.64
CA TYR A 126 -10.09 -25.41 4.26
C TYR A 126 -9.31 -26.01 5.42
N LEU A 127 -8.42 -25.23 6.09
CA LEU A 127 -7.59 -25.69 7.21
C LEU A 127 -8.46 -26.11 8.40
N ILE A 128 -9.53 -25.38 8.72
CA ILE A 128 -10.46 -25.78 9.78
C ILE A 128 -11.10 -27.12 9.44
N SER A 129 -11.51 -27.35 8.18
CA SER A 129 -12.11 -28.61 7.74
C SER A 129 -11.09 -29.76 7.79
N GLN A 130 -9.83 -29.51 7.39
CA GLN A 130 -8.73 -30.46 7.46
C GLN A 130 -8.44 -30.87 8.92
N GLU A 131 -8.20 -29.92 9.81
CA GLU A 131 -7.87 -30.16 11.21
C GLU A 131 -9.06 -30.71 12.03
N SER A 132 -10.29 -30.51 11.54
CA SER A 132 -11.47 -31.16 12.10
C SER A 132 -11.58 -32.63 11.71
N GLY A 133 -10.79 -33.11 10.71
CA GLY A 133 -10.81 -34.48 10.20
C GLY A 133 -12.03 -34.78 9.34
N VAL A 134 -12.69 -33.77 8.75
CA VAL A 134 -13.93 -33.95 7.95
C VAL A 134 -13.72 -33.73 6.47
N LEU A 135 -12.55 -33.22 6.05
CA LEU A 135 -12.31 -32.85 4.66
C LEU A 135 -12.27 -34.08 3.72
N GLU A 136 -11.77 -35.20 4.20
CA GLU A 136 -11.68 -36.47 3.47
C GLU A 136 -12.88 -37.40 3.70
N ASP A 137 -13.85 -36.99 4.53
CA ASP A 137 -15.04 -37.76 4.82
C ASP A 137 -16.03 -37.68 3.64
N THR A 138 -16.05 -38.72 2.80
CA THR A 138 -16.86 -38.81 1.60
C THR A 138 -18.39 -38.83 1.87
N SER A 139 -18.80 -39.00 3.12
CA SER A 139 -20.22 -38.92 3.51
C SER A 139 -20.73 -37.47 3.60
N LYS A 140 -19.82 -36.47 3.55
CA LYS A 140 -20.15 -35.06 3.69
C LYS A 140 -20.19 -34.34 2.35
N THR A 141 -21.15 -33.43 2.23
CA THR A 141 -21.25 -32.55 1.08
C THR A 141 -20.72 -31.17 1.44
N PHE A 142 -19.76 -30.71 0.64
CA PHE A 142 -19.23 -29.35 0.79
C PHE A 142 -19.82 -28.41 -0.25
N LYS A 143 -20.19 -27.22 0.15
CA LYS A 143 -20.69 -26.13 -0.69
C LYS A 143 -19.99 -24.83 -0.39
N ARG A 144 -19.96 -23.92 -1.35
CA ARG A 144 -19.39 -22.59 -1.22
C ARG A 144 -20.46 -21.52 -1.37
N PHE A 145 -20.53 -20.63 -0.37
CA PHE A 145 -21.25 -19.36 -0.44
C PHE A 145 -20.29 -18.27 -0.94
N TRP A 146 -20.59 -17.64 -2.06
CA TRP A 146 -19.70 -16.71 -2.75
C TRP A 146 -20.45 -15.44 -3.10
N VAL A 147 -20.23 -14.35 -2.33
CA VAL A 147 -20.83 -13.03 -2.53
C VAL A 147 -19.82 -11.93 -2.23
N ASP A 148 -19.90 -10.84 -2.98
CA ASP A 148 -18.99 -9.69 -2.92
C ASP A 148 -19.58 -8.49 -2.14
N GLU A 149 -20.85 -8.59 -1.71
CA GLU A 149 -21.51 -7.61 -0.84
C GLU A 149 -22.39 -8.29 0.21
N LEU A 150 -22.62 -7.61 1.31
CA LEU A 150 -23.39 -8.14 2.45
C LEU A 150 -24.80 -7.54 2.58
N SER A 151 -25.41 -7.15 1.45
CA SER A 151 -26.83 -6.75 1.46
C SER A 151 -27.74 -7.97 1.70
N PRO A 152 -28.89 -7.81 2.40
CA PRO A 152 -29.80 -8.93 2.67
C PRO A 152 -30.21 -9.70 1.41
N THR A 153 -30.51 -8.99 0.33
CA THR A 153 -30.88 -9.58 -0.95
C THR A 153 -29.77 -10.44 -1.56
N THR A 154 -28.54 -9.93 -1.53
CA THR A 154 -27.38 -10.67 -2.08
C THR A 154 -27.07 -11.89 -1.24
N ILE A 155 -27.14 -11.78 0.09
CA ILE A 155 -26.95 -12.92 1.00
C ILE A 155 -28.02 -14.00 0.75
N PHE A 156 -29.27 -13.61 0.66
CA PHE A 156 -30.38 -14.55 0.42
C PHE A 156 -30.21 -15.29 -0.90
N ASN A 157 -29.95 -14.55 -1.98
CA ASN A 157 -29.70 -15.11 -3.31
C ASN A 157 -28.46 -16.01 -3.35
N GLY A 158 -27.43 -15.66 -2.60
CA GLY A 158 -26.20 -16.45 -2.47
C GLY A 158 -26.46 -17.81 -1.82
N PHE A 159 -27.29 -17.87 -0.78
CA PHE A 159 -27.69 -19.14 -0.15
C PHE A 159 -28.60 -20.01 -1.04
N GLN A 160 -29.38 -19.40 -1.93
CA GLN A 160 -30.14 -20.15 -2.93
C GLN A 160 -29.24 -20.73 -4.04
N ASN A 161 -28.07 -20.11 -4.28
CA ASN A 161 -27.18 -20.44 -5.39
C ASN A 161 -25.78 -20.82 -4.91
N LEU A 162 -25.69 -21.78 -3.98
CA LEU A 162 -24.40 -22.28 -3.48
C LEU A 162 -23.58 -22.98 -4.60
N GLN A 163 -22.31 -22.63 -4.63
CA GLN A 163 -21.36 -23.13 -5.64
C GLN A 163 -20.63 -24.41 -5.18
N SER A 164 -19.92 -25.07 -6.10
CA SER A 164 -18.91 -26.09 -5.80
C SER A 164 -17.74 -25.49 -5.01
N ILE A 165 -17.06 -26.30 -4.20
CA ILE A 165 -15.86 -25.88 -3.46
C ILE A 165 -14.57 -25.97 -4.28
N GLU A 166 -14.60 -26.48 -5.51
CA GLU A 166 -13.39 -26.75 -6.29
C GLU A 166 -12.47 -25.53 -6.45
N LEU A 167 -13.03 -24.39 -6.87
CA LEU A 167 -12.26 -23.15 -6.95
C LEU A 167 -11.70 -22.75 -5.59
N SER A 168 -12.52 -22.82 -4.54
CA SER A 168 -12.10 -22.46 -3.17
C SER A 168 -11.03 -23.41 -2.63
N THR A 169 -11.07 -24.67 -2.99
CA THR A 169 -10.03 -25.66 -2.63
C THR A 169 -8.70 -25.34 -3.33
N ARG A 170 -8.73 -24.99 -4.62
CA ARG A 170 -7.52 -24.58 -5.34
C ARG A 170 -6.93 -23.29 -4.76
N LEU A 171 -7.75 -22.27 -4.50
CA LEU A 171 -7.30 -21.02 -3.84
C LEU A 171 -6.76 -21.27 -2.44
N ALA A 172 -7.36 -22.19 -1.67
CA ALA A 172 -6.86 -22.57 -0.36
C ALA A 172 -5.49 -23.25 -0.44
N LYS A 173 -5.27 -24.15 -1.41
CA LYS A 173 -3.97 -24.78 -1.68
C LYS A 173 -2.91 -23.74 -2.07
N GLU A 174 -3.27 -22.75 -2.89
CA GLU A 174 -2.38 -21.62 -3.20
C GLU A 174 -1.97 -20.86 -1.93
N ALA A 175 -2.94 -20.51 -1.07
CA ALA A 175 -2.68 -19.80 0.19
C ALA A 175 -1.84 -20.64 1.16
N GLN A 176 -2.11 -21.94 1.26
CA GLN A 176 -1.35 -22.90 2.07
C GLN A 176 0.11 -22.99 1.59
N ALA A 177 0.34 -23.15 0.29
CA ALA A 177 1.68 -23.18 -0.29
C ALA A 177 2.45 -21.88 0.00
N ARG A 178 1.77 -20.74 -0.09
CA ARG A 178 2.33 -19.45 0.32
C ARG A 178 2.70 -19.43 1.79
N GLN A 179 1.77 -19.80 2.68
CA GLN A 179 1.98 -19.79 4.12
C GLN A 179 3.19 -20.64 4.52
N ILE A 180 3.29 -21.85 3.99
CA ILE A 180 4.39 -22.77 4.27
C ILE A 180 5.71 -22.21 3.74
N SER A 181 5.73 -21.70 2.49
CA SER A 181 6.96 -21.12 1.92
C SER A 181 7.41 -19.85 2.65
N ASP A 182 6.48 -18.99 3.04
CA ASP A 182 6.80 -17.78 3.82
C ASP A 182 7.33 -18.15 5.22
N TRP A 183 6.78 -19.19 5.84
CA TRP A 183 7.28 -19.72 7.11
C TRP A 183 8.68 -20.31 6.97
N LEU A 184 8.92 -21.21 6.01
CA LEU A 184 10.22 -21.83 5.77
C LEU A 184 11.31 -20.79 5.48
N VAL A 185 11.07 -19.86 4.55
CA VAL A 185 12.03 -18.80 4.21
C VAL A 185 12.23 -17.86 5.41
N GLY A 186 11.13 -17.54 6.11
CA GLY A 186 11.15 -16.62 7.24
C GLY A 186 11.97 -17.16 8.42
N ILE A 187 11.77 -18.40 8.85
CA ILE A 187 12.50 -18.98 10.00
C ILE A 187 13.97 -19.17 9.68
N ASN A 188 14.29 -19.79 8.53
CA ASN A 188 15.67 -20.06 8.11
C ASN A 188 16.44 -18.75 7.88
N GLY A 189 15.89 -17.86 7.06
CA GLY A 189 16.55 -16.60 6.75
C GLY A 189 16.68 -15.68 7.97
N THR A 190 15.62 -15.52 8.79
CA THR A 190 15.68 -14.67 9.98
C THR A 190 16.74 -15.19 10.96
N ARG A 191 16.81 -16.51 11.18
CA ARG A 191 17.81 -17.11 12.05
C ARG A 191 19.21 -16.89 11.50
N LEU A 192 19.42 -17.16 10.22
CA LEU A 192 20.73 -17.03 9.57
C LEU A 192 21.22 -15.57 9.59
N TYR A 193 20.43 -14.63 9.09
CA TYR A 193 20.81 -13.21 9.02
C TYR A 193 21.07 -12.61 10.40
N ASN A 194 20.23 -12.90 11.42
CA ASN A 194 20.47 -12.39 12.77
C ASN A 194 21.79 -12.88 13.35
N ASN A 195 22.13 -14.14 13.16
CA ASN A 195 23.37 -14.69 13.70
C ASN A 195 24.60 -14.13 12.95
N LEU A 196 24.55 -14.10 11.62
CA LEU A 196 25.67 -13.59 10.81
C LEU A 196 25.92 -12.09 11.06
N LEU A 197 24.89 -11.26 11.04
CA LEU A 197 25.04 -9.81 11.20
C LEU A 197 25.40 -9.43 12.64
N ARG A 198 24.91 -10.15 13.66
CA ARG A 198 25.36 -9.96 15.06
C ARG A 198 26.83 -10.34 15.23
N LYS A 199 27.28 -11.46 14.61
CA LYS A 199 28.68 -11.84 14.60
C LYS A 199 29.56 -10.78 13.94
N ALA A 200 29.04 -10.11 12.92
CA ALA A 200 29.69 -8.97 12.24
C ALA A 200 29.63 -7.65 13.05
N GLY A 201 29.04 -7.62 14.26
CA GLY A 201 28.98 -6.46 15.15
C GLY A 201 27.73 -5.58 14.96
N LEU A 202 26.83 -5.92 14.04
CA LEU A 202 25.60 -5.17 13.82
C LEU A 202 24.54 -5.54 14.87
N GLN A 203 24.08 -4.54 15.62
CA GLN A 203 23.04 -4.71 16.62
C GLN A 203 21.67 -4.35 16.07
N GLY A 204 20.75 -5.30 16.03
CA GLY A 204 19.40 -5.13 15.55
C GLY A 204 18.64 -6.43 15.48
N PHE A 205 17.44 -6.38 14.92
CA PHE A 205 16.68 -7.55 14.54
C PHE A 205 16.48 -7.53 13.02
N PHE A 206 16.89 -8.59 12.34
CA PHE A 206 16.91 -8.71 10.89
C PHE A 206 15.87 -9.75 10.45
N ALA A 207 14.64 -9.25 10.23
CA ALA A 207 13.53 -10.11 9.82
C ALA A 207 13.62 -10.41 8.33
N VAL A 208 13.54 -11.69 7.99
CA VAL A 208 13.45 -12.13 6.59
C VAL A 208 12.03 -12.47 6.23
N GLY A 209 11.61 -11.98 5.07
CA GLY A 209 10.30 -12.25 4.50
C GLY A 209 10.33 -12.06 3.00
N ARG A 210 9.81 -13.02 2.28
CA ARG A 210 9.87 -13.15 0.82
C ARG A 210 9.29 -11.93 0.06
N VAL A 211 8.33 -11.23 0.61
CA VAL A 211 7.77 -9.99 0.03
C VAL A 211 8.35 -8.74 0.69
N MET A 212 8.59 -8.79 2.00
CA MET A 212 9.06 -7.65 2.78
C MET A 212 10.45 -7.17 2.35
N ASN A 213 11.39 -8.09 2.18
CA ASN A 213 12.76 -7.73 1.84
C ASN A 213 12.90 -7.17 0.41
N PRO A 214 12.30 -7.75 -0.65
CA PRO A 214 12.31 -7.13 -1.97
C PRO A 214 11.63 -5.75 -1.98
N THR A 215 10.59 -5.54 -1.16
CA THR A 215 9.98 -4.20 -1.01
C THR A 215 10.96 -3.21 -0.38
N LEU A 216 11.70 -3.63 0.66
CA LEU A 216 12.76 -2.84 1.27
C LEU A 216 13.87 -2.50 0.25
N MET A 217 14.25 -3.48 -0.57
CA MET A 217 15.24 -3.31 -1.63
C MET A 217 14.80 -2.35 -2.74
N MET A 218 13.50 -2.19 -3.00
CA MET A 218 13.03 -1.14 -3.93
C MET A 218 13.39 0.25 -3.42
N ILE A 219 13.21 0.52 -2.13
CA ILE A 219 13.57 1.80 -1.50
C ILE A 219 15.09 2.00 -1.59
N TYR A 220 15.86 0.98 -1.24
CA TYR A 220 17.32 1.02 -1.28
C TYR A 220 17.89 1.30 -2.69
N LYS A 221 17.38 0.60 -3.71
CA LYS A 221 17.77 0.83 -5.11
C LYS A 221 17.43 2.25 -5.56
N ARG A 222 16.28 2.78 -5.13
CA ARG A 222 15.89 4.16 -5.43
C ARG A 222 16.80 5.17 -4.75
N GLU A 223 17.22 4.96 -3.50
CA GLU A 223 18.18 5.83 -2.83
C GLU A 223 19.56 5.77 -3.52
N LYS A 224 20.06 4.59 -3.87
CA LYS A 224 21.30 4.43 -4.63
C LYS A 224 21.25 5.12 -6.00
N GLU A 225 20.16 4.95 -6.76
CA GLU A 225 19.96 5.68 -8.03
C GLU A 225 20.05 7.19 -7.83
N ARG A 226 19.50 7.69 -6.71
CA ARG A 226 19.53 9.12 -6.38
C ARG A 226 20.90 9.60 -5.94
N GLU A 227 21.61 8.82 -5.15
CA GLU A 227 22.97 9.13 -4.68
C GLU A 227 23.98 9.16 -5.84
N SER A 228 23.82 8.27 -6.83
CA SER A 228 24.67 8.22 -8.02
C SER A 228 24.23 9.17 -9.14
N PHE A 229 23.08 9.85 -8.99
CA PHE A 229 22.57 10.75 -10.01
C PHE A 229 23.43 12.00 -10.13
N VAL A 230 23.94 12.23 -11.34
CA VAL A 230 24.60 13.47 -11.72
C VAL A 230 23.64 14.29 -12.56
N GLN A 231 23.36 15.51 -12.11
CA GLN A 231 22.52 16.42 -12.86
C GLN A 231 23.30 16.89 -14.11
N GLU A 232 22.73 16.61 -15.28
CA GLU A 232 23.26 17.04 -16.55
C GLU A 232 22.43 18.23 -17.06
N THR A 233 23.12 19.25 -17.58
CA THR A 233 22.51 20.33 -18.33
C THR A 233 22.42 19.92 -19.80
N TYR A 234 21.29 20.19 -20.41
CA TYR A 234 21.06 20.01 -21.84
C TYR A 234 20.24 21.17 -22.39
N TYR A 235 20.20 21.30 -23.70
CA TYR A 235 19.57 22.42 -24.38
C TYR A 235 18.54 21.92 -25.37
N GLU A 236 17.41 22.62 -25.40
CA GLU A 236 16.34 22.42 -26.38
C GLU A 236 16.15 23.70 -27.20
N LEU A 237 15.79 23.54 -28.46
CA LEU A 237 15.45 24.67 -29.30
C LEU A 237 13.91 24.90 -29.26
N GLU A 238 13.53 26.08 -28.82
CA GLU A 238 12.15 26.59 -28.85
C GLU A 238 12.10 27.86 -29.69
N ALA A 239 10.91 28.31 -30.09
CA ALA A 239 10.72 29.51 -30.86
C ALA A 239 9.47 30.27 -30.41
N ASP A 240 9.59 31.59 -30.27
CA ASP A 240 8.47 32.47 -30.05
C ASP A 240 8.05 33.04 -31.40
N PHE A 241 6.77 32.88 -31.74
CA PHE A 241 6.15 33.36 -32.98
C PHE A 241 5.25 34.53 -32.68
N GLU A 242 5.43 35.64 -33.44
CA GLU A 242 4.61 36.83 -33.37
C GLU A 242 3.75 36.91 -34.64
N HIS A 243 2.44 36.74 -34.48
CA HIS A 243 1.45 36.83 -35.50
C HIS A 243 0.50 38.02 -35.22
N SER A 244 -0.21 38.58 -36.22
CA SER A 244 -1.12 39.68 -36.03
C SER A 244 -2.24 39.42 -35.02
N ASN A 245 -2.63 38.16 -34.83
CA ASN A 245 -3.71 37.76 -33.94
C ASN A 245 -3.20 37.33 -32.53
N GLY A 246 -1.90 37.39 -32.27
CA GLY A 246 -1.30 37.03 -31.00
C GLY A 246 0.01 36.23 -31.14
N SER A 247 0.64 35.93 -30.02
CA SER A 247 1.90 35.20 -30.00
C SER A 247 1.70 33.77 -29.54
N TYR A 248 2.57 32.87 -29.96
CA TYR A 248 2.60 31.48 -29.52
C TYR A 248 4.03 30.95 -29.51
N ARG A 249 4.28 29.92 -28.68
CA ARG A 249 5.60 29.32 -28.53
C ARG A 249 5.58 27.87 -29.00
N GLY A 250 6.55 27.52 -29.84
CA GLY A 250 6.69 26.19 -30.39
C GLY A 250 8.02 25.53 -30.00
N LYS A 251 8.03 24.22 -30.02
CA LYS A 251 9.25 23.41 -29.87
C LYS A 251 9.65 22.84 -31.20
N VAL A 252 10.96 22.70 -31.43
CA VAL A 252 11.48 22.06 -32.64
C VAL A 252 10.90 20.65 -32.78
N VAL A 253 10.47 20.31 -33.99
CA VAL A 253 9.96 18.96 -34.31
C VAL A 253 11.15 17.97 -34.33
N VAL A 254 11.25 17.08 -33.35
CA VAL A 254 12.41 16.20 -33.19
C VAL A 254 12.50 15.11 -34.26
N GLU A 255 11.37 14.73 -34.84
CA GLU A 255 11.26 13.69 -35.87
C GLU A 255 11.78 14.13 -37.24
N GLN A 256 11.95 15.43 -37.49
CA GLN A 256 12.42 15.94 -38.76
C GLN A 256 13.89 15.69 -39.04
N ASP A 257 14.73 15.50 -38.01
CA ASP A 257 16.15 15.25 -38.11
C ASP A 257 16.63 14.49 -36.84
N ASP A 258 17.42 13.44 -37.02
CA ASP A 258 18.00 12.64 -35.91
C ASP A 258 18.87 13.49 -34.96
N TYR A 259 19.38 14.62 -35.42
CA TYR A 259 20.09 15.57 -34.58
C TYR A 259 19.23 16.07 -33.40
N TRP A 260 17.97 16.38 -33.66
CA TRP A 260 17.07 16.89 -32.61
C TRP A 260 16.56 15.83 -31.67
N LYS A 261 16.68 14.54 -32.01
CA LYS A 261 16.35 13.42 -31.13
C LYS A 261 17.37 13.23 -30.01
N GLN A 262 18.61 13.75 -30.21
CA GLN A 262 19.70 13.60 -29.26
C GLN A 262 19.61 14.65 -28.16
N ARG A 263 20.11 14.31 -26.98
CA ARG A 263 20.30 15.28 -25.91
C ARG A 263 21.50 16.16 -26.22
N ILE A 264 21.29 17.44 -26.49
CA ILE A 264 22.31 18.39 -26.86
C ILE A 264 22.88 19.02 -25.59
N ASN A 265 24.20 18.88 -25.36
CA ASN A 265 24.83 19.27 -24.11
C ASN A 265 25.53 20.65 -24.15
N SER A 266 25.49 21.36 -25.29
CA SER A 266 26.05 22.70 -25.44
C SER A 266 25.16 23.55 -26.34
N PRO A 267 24.93 24.83 -25.99
CA PRO A 267 24.18 25.75 -26.84
C PRO A 267 24.92 26.08 -28.14
N GLU A 268 26.27 25.99 -28.16
CA GLU A 268 27.11 26.22 -29.34
C GLU A 268 26.82 25.20 -30.46
N LEU A 269 26.51 23.96 -30.09
CA LEU A 269 26.09 22.92 -31.05
C LEU A 269 24.79 23.27 -31.76
N ILE A 270 23.83 23.81 -31.02
CA ILE A 270 22.59 24.28 -31.61
C ILE A 270 22.85 25.49 -32.50
N LYS A 271 23.65 26.48 -32.06
CA LYS A 271 24.03 27.65 -32.87
C LYS A 271 24.71 27.24 -34.16
N ALA A 272 25.68 26.33 -34.12
CA ALA A 272 26.36 25.82 -35.30
C ALA A 272 25.39 25.12 -36.26
N LYS A 273 24.47 24.30 -35.77
CA LYS A 273 23.42 23.66 -36.58
C LYS A 273 22.49 24.71 -37.21
N LEU A 274 22.08 25.71 -36.45
CA LEU A 274 21.26 26.82 -36.96
C LEU A 274 21.97 27.64 -38.02
N GLN A 275 23.25 27.94 -37.84
CA GLN A 275 24.08 28.62 -38.83
C GLN A 275 24.16 27.85 -40.18
N THR A 276 24.25 26.51 -40.07
CA THR A 276 24.24 25.64 -41.26
C THR A 276 22.87 25.65 -41.97
N LEU A 277 21.77 25.70 -41.22
CA LEU A 277 20.41 25.59 -41.74
C LEU A 277 19.85 26.96 -42.23
N LEU A 278 20.11 28.02 -41.47
CA LEU A 278 19.52 29.33 -41.65
C LEU A 278 20.47 30.42 -42.20
N GLY A 279 21.78 30.12 -42.25
CA GLY A 279 22.80 31.08 -42.69
C GLY A 279 23.21 32.03 -41.54
N GLU A 280 23.34 33.34 -41.86
CA GLU A 280 23.71 34.33 -40.85
C GLU A 280 22.72 34.44 -39.72
N SER A 281 23.23 34.66 -38.52
CA SER A 281 22.41 34.80 -37.30
C SER A 281 21.58 36.08 -37.37
N SER A 282 20.30 35.98 -37.16
CA SER A 282 19.32 37.11 -37.06
C SER A 282 18.57 36.99 -35.73
N ASP A 283 18.22 38.15 -35.18
CA ASP A 283 17.35 38.19 -33.99
C ASP A 283 15.90 37.80 -34.33
N ILE A 284 15.47 38.00 -35.58
CA ILE A 284 14.13 37.72 -36.05
C ILE A 284 14.20 37.06 -37.42
N TYR A 285 13.53 35.94 -37.56
CA TYR A 285 13.42 35.19 -38.80
C TYR A 285 12.02 35.26 -39.38
N PRO A 286 11.80 35.42 -40.69
CA PRO A 286 10.50 35.19 -41.29
C PRO A 286 10.12 33.74 -41.18
N ALA A 287 8.91 33.47 -40.79
CA ALA A 287 8.36 32.16 -40.66
C ALA A 287 6.98 32.06 -41.31
N LYS A 288 6.58 30.85 -41.61
CA LYS A 288 5.30 30.59 -42.25
C LYS A 288 4.56 29.47 -41.52
N VAL A 289 3.27 29.66 -41.25
CA VAL A 289 2.42 28.58 -40.74
C VAL A 289 2.26 27.57 -41.86
N GLU A 290 2.75 26.36 -41.66
CA GLU A 290 2.73 25.29 -42.66
C GLU A 290 1.49 24.43 -42.54
N GLU A 291 1.02 24.18 -41.31
CA GLU A 291 -0.12 23.32 -41.04
C GLU A 291 -0.84 23.80 -39.77
N VAL A 292 -2.15 23.78 -39.80
CA VAL A 292 -3.01 23.99 -38.64
C VAL A 292 -3.99 22.83 -38.54
N VAL A 293 -3.88 22.02 -37.50
CA VAL A 293 -4.78 20.87 -37.25
C VAL A 293 -5.61 21.15 -36.01
N GLU A 294 -6.92 21.15 -36.18
CA GLU A 294 -7.87 21.24 -35.09
C GLU A 294 -8.62 19.92 -34.95
N GLU A 295 -8.53 19.31 -33.77
CA GLU A 295 -9.20 18.05 -33.49
C GLU A 295 -10.00 18.12 -32.21
N MET A 296 -11.21 17.60 -32.24
CA MET A 296 -11.97 17.30 -31.02
C MET A 296 -11.47 15.99 -30.43
N LYS A 297 -10.95 16.07 -29.25
CA LYS A 297 -10.46 14.90 -28.51
C LYS A 297 -11.32 14.66 -27.28
N GLU A 298 -11.40 13.38 -26.91
CA GLU A 298 -12.18 12.94 -25.77
C GLU A 298 -11.35 12.07 -24.82
N THR A 299 -11.61 12.19 -23.51
CA THR A 299 -10.98 11.36 -22.49
C THR A 299 -12.05 10.71 -21.63
N ALA A 300 -12.03 9.39 -21.56
CA ALA A 300 -12.90 8.64 -20.65
C ALA A 300 -12.47 8.86 -19.19
N SER A 301 -13.40 8.66 -18.25
CA SER A 301 -13.09 8.71 -16.83
C SER A 301 -12.05 7.65 -16.43
N GLU A 302 -11.42 7.88 -15.29
CA GLU A 302 -10.48 6.93 -14.71
C GLU A 302 -11.14 5.56 -14.50
N LYS A 303 -10.33 4.48 -14.49
CA LYS A 303 -10.81 3.15 -14.16
C LYS A 303 -11.36 3.09 -12.73
N LEU A 304 -12.25 2.16 -12.46
CA LEU A 304 -12.77 1.91 -11.11
C LEU A 304 -11.64 1.56 -10.13
N PHE A 305 -11.90 1.74 -8.85
CA PHE A 305 -10.88 1.50 -7.83
C PHE A 305 -10.67 0.01 -7.54
N SER A 306 -9.42 -0.43 -7.66
CA SER A 306 -8.91 -1.56 -6.88
C SER A 306 -8.46 -1.07 -5.51
N LEU A 307 -8.19 -1.99 -4.56
CA LEU A 307 -7.65 -1.59 -3.26
C LEU A 307 -6.37 -0.76 -3.38
N ALA A 308 -5.43 -1.20 -4.20
CA ALA A 308 -4.16 -0.49 -4.37
C ALA A 308 -4.33 0.93 -4.93
N SER A 309 -5.25 1.12 -5.87
CA SER A 309 -5.47 2.43 -6.48
C SER A 309 -6.18 3.41 -5.55
N ILE A 310 -7.13 2.96 -4.72
CA ILE A 310 -7.75 3.85 -3.72
C ILE A 310 -6.77 4.17 -2.59
N GLN A 311 -5.97 3.21 -2.15
CA GLN A 311 -4.91 3.44 -1.15
C GLN A 311 -3.89 4.47 -1.62
N LYS A 312 -3.46 4.37 -2.89
CA LYS A 312 -2.58 5.35 -3.53
C LYS A 312 -3.24 6.73 -3.59
N TYR A 313 -4.45 6.80 -4.11
CA TYR A 313 -5.20 8.07 -4.25
C TYR A 313 -5.34 8.79 -2.90
N ILE A 314 -5.83 8.10 -1.88
CA ILE A 314 -6.01 8.66 -0.53
C ILE A 314 -4.66 9.05 0.12
N SER A 315 -3.61 8.25 -0.09
CA SER A 315 -2.28 8.58 0.43
C SER A 315 -1.68 9.82 -0.23
N ASP A 316 -1.81 9.95 -1.54
CA ASP A 316 -1.26 11.08 -2.30
C ASP A 316 -2.03 12.39 -2.04
N THR A 317 -3.37 12.33 -1.93
CA THR A 317 -4.24 13.50 -1.77
C THR A 317 -4.40 13.93 -0.31
N LEU A 318 -4.67 13.00 0.59
CA LEU A 318 -5.02 13.28 1.99
C LEU A 318 -3.94 12.88 3.00
N GLY A 319 -2.91 12.13 2.59
CA GLY A 319 -1.78 11.75 3.44
C GLY A 319 -2.03 10.61 4.42
N TYR A 320 -3.18 9.93 4.35
CA TYR A 320 -3.44 8.73 5.15
C TYR A 320 -2.63 7.54 4.65
N SER A 321 -2.27 6.65 5.55
CA SER A 321 -1.55 5.43 5.20
C SER A 321 -2.45 4.42 4.44
N PRO A 322 -1.87 3.54 3.63
CA PRO A 322 -2.61 2.46 2.98
C PRO A 322 -3.38 1.56 3.97
N LYS A 323 -2.85 1.36 5.18
CA LYS A 323 -3.52 0.55 6.21
C LYS A 323 -4.76 1.24 6.78
N GLU A 324 -4.70 2.54 7.02
CA GLU A 324 -5.86 3.33 7.48
C GLU A 324 -6.95 3.31 6.40
N THR A 325 -6.58 3.50 5.13
CA THR A 325 -7.51 3.43 4.00
C THR A 325 -8.19 2.06 3.90
N LEU A 326 -7.43 0.96 4.04
CA LEU A 326 -8.01 -0.38 4.06
C LEU A 326 -9.02 -0.55 5.20
N LYS A 327 -8.69 -0.09 6.40
CA LYS A 327 -9.61 -0.16 7.56
C LYS A 327 -10.90 0.62 7.32
N ALA A 328 -10.81 1.80 6.71
CA ALA A 328 -11.97 2.61 6.36
C ALA A 328 -12.87 1.88 5.34
N CYS A 329 -12.28 1.38 4.25
CA CYS A 329 -13.03 0.61 3.24
C CYS A 329 -13.64 -0.67 3.84
N GLN A 330 -12.91 -1.38 4.72
CA GLN A 330 -13.44 -2.56 5.41
C GLN A 330 -14.64 -2.23 6.30
N ARG A 331 -14.59 -1.12 7.04
CA ARG A 331 -15.73 -0.71 7.86
C ARG A 331 -16.93 -0.37 6.99
N LEU A 332 -16.75 0.35 5.88
CA LEU A 332 -17.83 0.67 4.93
C LEU A 332 -18.44 -0.60 4.30
N TYR A 333 -17.65 -1.65 4.12
CA TYR A 333 -18.11 -2.96 3.67
C TYR A 333 -18.78 -3.77 4.78
N GLU A 334 -18.11 -3.96 5.94
CA GLU A 334 -18.49 -4.91 6.98
C GLU A 334 -19.60 -4.39 7.92
N LYS A 335 -19.62 -3.06 8.16
CA LYS A 335 -20.56 -2.44 9.12
C LYS A 335 -21.64 -1.63 8.43
N GLU A 336 -21.25 -0.78 7.51
CA GLU A 336 -22.17 0.12 6.83
C GLU A 336 -22.83 -0.54 5.59
N HIS A 337 -22.21 -1.57 5.03
CA HIS A 337 -22.66 -2.33 3.86
C HIS A 337 -22.88 -1.48 2.59
N VAL A 338 -22.19 -0.34 2.49
CA VAL A 338 -22.34 0.64 1.41
C VAL A 338 -21.27 0.49 0.32
N LEU A 339 -20.23 -0.29 0.56
CA LEU A 339 -19.21 -0.66 -0.44
C LEU A 339 -19.16 -2.17 -0.63
N THR A 340 -18.72 -2.59 -1.82
CA THR A 340 -18.38 -4.01 -2.11
C THR A 340 -17.09 -4.42 -1.41
N TYR A 341 -16.77 -5.71 -1.47
CA TYR A 341 -15.56 -6.29 -0.87
C TYR A 341 -14.29 -5.52 -1.26
N PRO A 342 -13.54 -4.96 -0.29
CA PRO A 342 -12.50 -3.98 -0.62
C PRO A 342 -11.16 -4.56 -1.04
N ARG A 343 -10.89 -5.88 -0.80
CA ARG A 343 -9.57 -6.47 -1.06
C ARG A 343 -9.40 -6.99 -2.49
N GLY A 344 -10.13 -6.40 -3.44
CA GLY A 344 -10.04 -6.75 -4.86
C GLY A 344 -8.82 -6.17 -5.56
N ASN A 345 -8.28 -6.91 -6.51
CA ASN A 345 -7.19 -6.48 -7.40
C ASN A 345 -7.69 -5.85 -8.69
N SER A 346 -8.93 -6.12 -9.07
CA SER A 346 -9.49 -5.69 -10.33
C SER A 346 -9.87 -4.22 -10.31
N SER A 347 -9.75 -3.57 -11.45
CA SER A 347 -10.37 -2.27 -11.74
C SER A 347 -11.58 -2.42 -12.67
N HIS A 348 -12.09 -3.65 -12.83
CA HIS A 348 -13.24 -3.99 -13.66
C HIS A 348 -14.32 -4.63 -12.80
N ILE A 349 -15.55 -4.52 -13.25
CA ILE A 349 -16.73 -5.16 -12.67
C ILE A 349 -17.32 -6.16 -13.68
N SER A 350 -18.13 -7.10 -13.19
CA SER A 350 -18.90 -8.02 -14.03
C SER A 350 -20.11 -7.30 -14.66
N SER A 351 -20.63 -7.90 -15.73
CA SER A 351 -21.89 -7.49 -16.35
C SER A 351 -23.05 -7.50 -15.34
N LYS A 352 -23.06 -8.47 -14.41
CA LYS A 352 -24.04 -8.54 -13.33
C LYS A 352 -23.94 -7.35 -12.39
N ARG A 353 -22.72 -6.99 -11.94
CA ARG A 353 -22.49 -5.84 -11.06
C ARG A 353 -22.85 -4.53 -11.76
N TYR A 354 -22.50 -4.38 -13.03
CA TYR A 354 -22.90 -3.23 -13.84
C TYR A 354 -24.41 -3.01 -13.81
N ASN A 355 -25.23 -4.07 -14.00
CA ASN A 355 -26.67 -3.96 -13.99
C ASN A 355 -27.23 -3.54 -12.61
N ILE A 356 -26.62 -4.01 -11.50
CA ILE A 356 -26.99 -3.58 -10.15
C ILE A 356 -26.71 -2.07 -9.99
N ILE A 357 -25.53 -1.62 -10.38
CA ILE A 357 -25.14 -0.20 -10.30
C ILE A 357 -26.04 0.67 -11.18
N ALA A 358 -26.32 0.24 -12.41
CA ALA A 358 -27.21 0.96 -13.34
C ALA A 358 -28.63 1.11 -12.78
N GLY A 359 -29.11 0.14 -12.00
CA GLY A 359 -30.39 0.22 -11.32
C GLY A 359 -30.45 1.25 -10.20
N SER A 360 -29.31 1.62 -9.59
CA SER A 360 -29.22 2.57 -8.48
C SER A 360 -28.49 3.87 -8.84
N VAL A 361 -28.07 4.04 -10.09
CA VAL A 361 -27.20 5.16 -10.48
C VAL A 361 -27.87 6.53 -10.37
N GLN A 362 -29.21 6.61 -10.47
CA GLN A 362 -29.95 7.86 -10.29
C GLN A 362 -29.84 8.37 -8.85
N GLU A 363 -29.98 7.46 -7.89
CA GLU A 363 -29.85 7.78 -6.47
C GLU A 363 -28.39 8.17 -6.14
N TYR A 364 -27.41 7.49 -6.75
CA TYR A 364 -26.00 7.86 -6.62
C TYR A 364 -25.72 9.26 -7.18
N ALA A 365 -26.28 9.58 -8.34
CA ALA A 365 -26.17 10.91 -8.95
C ALA A 365 -26.81 11.99 -8.07
N ALA A 366 -27.95 11.70 -7.44
CA ALA A 366 -28.60 12.60 -6.51
C ALA A 366 -27.72 12.94 -5.28
N LEU A 367 -27.00 11.96 -4.73
CA LEU A 367 -26.04 12.18 -3.64
C LEU A 367 -24.88 13.11 -4.04
N LEU A 368 -24.54 13.15 -5.33
CA LEU A 368 -23.49 14.01 -5.89
C LEU A 368 -24.01 15.40 -6.35
N GLY A 369 -25.23 15.77 -5.93
CA GLY A 369 -25.83 17.06 -6.26
C GLY A 369 -26.63 17.08 -7.56
N GLY A 370 -26.87 15.91 -8.16
CA GLY A 370 -27.55 15.74 -9.45
C GLY A 370 -26.59 15.98 -10.63
N VAL A 371 -26.37 14.96 -11.43
CA VAL A 371 -25.52 14.99 -12.63
C VAL A 371 -26.24 14.29 -13.79
N ASP A 372 -26.00 14.75 -15.01
CA ASP A 372 -26.64 14.21 -16.20
C ASP A 372 -26.02 12.87 -16.60
N LEU A 373 -26.79 11.80 -16.45
CA LEU A 373 -26.41 10.45 -16.83
C LEU A 373 -26.78 10.22 -18.29
N VAL A 374 -25.81 9.99 -19.13
CA VAL A 374 -26.00 9.87 -20.58
C VAL A 374 -25.54 8.53 -21.17
N ASN A 375 -24.67 7.80 -20.48
CA ASN A 375 -24.03 6.59 -21.01
C ASN A 375 -24.44 5.36 -20.22
N PHE A 376 -25.43 4.63 -20.70
CA PHE A 376 -25.92 3.38 -20.11
C PHE A 376 -25.45 2.13 -20.88
N LYS A 377 -24.47 2.24 -21.77
CA LYS A 377 -23.85 1.10 -22.42
C LYS A 377 -22.61 0.65 -21.67
N PRO A 378 -22.50 -0.63 -21.29
CA PRO A 378 -21.30 -1.12 -20.63
C PRO A 378 -20.09 -0.99 -21.57
N SER A 379 -19.03 -0.38 -21.04
CA SER A 379 -17.77 -0.23 -21.76
C SER A 379 -16.75 -1.25 -21.26
N SER A 380 -16.00 -1.86 -22.17
CA SER A 380 -14.91 -2.81 -21.83
C SER A 380 -13.79 -2.17 -20.98
N ARG A 381 -13.78 -0.84 -20.87
CA ARG A 381 -12.88 -0.12 -19.96
C ARG A 381 -13.19 -0.41 -18.49
N TYR A 382 -14.47 -0.66 -18.17
CA TYR A 382 -14.98 -0.83 -16.81
C TYR A 382 -15.61 -2.20 -16.57
N VAL A 383 -16.20 -2.81 -17.61
CA VAL A 383 -16.95 -4.07 -17.52
C VAL A 383 -16.22 -5.15 -18.30
N ASP A 384 -15.74 -6.18 -17.58
CA ASP A 384 -15.03 -7.30 -18.16
C ASP A 384 -15.18 -8.52 -17.23
N ASP A 385 -16.07 -9.46 -17.61
CA ASP A 385 -16.39 -10.63 -16.81
C ASP A 385 -15.19 -11.56 -16.58
N LYS A 386 -14.19 -11.57 -17.46
CA LYS A 386 -12.98 -12.37 -17.28
C LYS A 386 -12.04 -11.74 -16.25
N LYS A 387 -11.82 -10.42 -16.33
CA LYS A 387 -10.94 -9.69 -15.41
C LYS A 387 -11.55 -9.48 -14.03
N SER A 388 -12.85 -9.67 -13.89
CA SER A 388 -13.59 -9.57 -12.63
C SER A 388 -14.03 -10.93 -12.07
N ALA A 389 -13.59 -12.04 -12.67
CA ALA A 389 -14.08 -13.38 -12.31
C ALA A 389 -13.78 -13.80 -10.85
N VAL A 390 -12.66 -13.37 -10.28
CA VAL A 390 -12.28 -13.68 -8.89
C VAL A 390 -12.59 -12.49 -7.97
N HIS A 391 -12.23 -11.28 -8.40
CA HIS A 391 -12.41 -10.03 -7.67
C HIS A 391 -12.92 -8.96 -8.60
N GLU A 392 -13.87 -8.18 -8.12
CA GLU A 392 -14.37 -6.98 -8.80
C GLU A 392 -13.71 -5.71 -8.26
N ALA A 393 -13.86 -4.60 -8.97
CA ALA A 393 -13.53 -3.29 -8.46
C ALA A 393 -14.40 -2.91 -7.25
N ILE A 394 -13.89 -2.05 -6.40
CA ILE A 394 -14.63 -1.49 -5.28
C ILE A 394 -15.68 -0.51 -5.83
N THR A 395 -16.95 -0.77 -5.54
CA THR A 395 -18.09 0.04 -5.98
C THR A 395 -19.08 0.25 -4.85
N PRO A 396 -19.98 1.23 -4.93
CA PRO A 396 -21.13 1.29 -4.04
C PRO A 396 -22.01 0.05 -4.22
N THR A 397 -22.74 -0.31 -3.17
CA THR A 397 -23.73 -1.39 -3.15
C THR A 397 -25.12 -0.84 -3.41
N ALA A 398 -26.11 -1.70 -3.57
CA ALA A 398 -27.51 -1.29 -3.61
C ALA A 398 -28.01 -0.62 -2.31
N THR A 399 -27.25 -0.70 -1.21
CA THR A 399 -27.53 0.01 0.04
C THR A 399 -27.04 1.45 -0.07
N ILE A 400 -27.98 2.38 -0.18
CA ILE A 400 -27.68 3.81 -0.33
C ILE A 400 -27.75 4.47 1.05
N PRO A 401 -26.66 5.01 1.59
CA PRO A 401 -26.68 5.68 2.87
C PRO A 401 -27.40 7.02 2.79
N THR A 402 -28.13 7.37 3.86
CA THR A 402 -28.68 8.71 4.02
C THR A 402 -27.57 9.73 4.26
N THR A 403 -27.83 11.01 3.98
CA THR A 403 -26.91 12.12 4.27
C THR A 403 -26.48 12.11 5.75
N GLN A 404 -27.40 11.84 6.67
CA GLN A 404 -27.12 11.77 8.10
C GLN A 404 -26.17 10.60 8.45
N GLN A 405 -26.32 9.47 7.79
CA GLN A 405 -25.40 8.33 7.96
C GLN A 405 -23.99 8.69 7.45
N ILE A 406 -23.90 9.30 6.27
CA ILE A 406 -22.60 9.74 5.71
C ILE A 406 -21.93 10.76 6.65
N GLU A 407 -22.71 11.69 7.22
CA GLU A 407 -22.15 12.67 8.18
C GLU A 407 -21.61 12.03 9.45
N SER A 408 -22.10 10.85 9.84
CA SER A 408 -21.59 10.09 11.00
C SER A 408 -20.25 9.38 10.73
N TYR A 409 -19.84 9.23 9.48
CA TYR A 409 -18.59 8.59 9.11
C TYR A 409 -17.38 9.47 9.49
N SER A 410 -16.25 8.85 9.78
CA SER A 410 -14.99 9.58 9.93
C SER A 410 -14.61 10.27 8.62
N GLU A 411 -13.78 11.31 8.67
CA GLU A 411 -13.34 12.05 7.47
C GLU A 411 -12.69 11.14 6.42
N LEU A 412 -11.95 10.13 6.85
CA LEU A 412 -11.36 9.14 5.94
C LEU A 412 -12.42 8.23 5.30
N GLU A 413 -13.39 7.79 6.06
CA GLU A 413 -14.50 6.97 5.54
C GLU A 413 -15.36 7.76 4.55
N LYS A 414 -15.67 9.03 4.87
CA LYS A 414 -16.32 9.95 3.94
C LYS A 414 -15.52 10.07 2.63
N ALA A 415 -14.23 10.34 2.73
CA ALA A 415 -13.36 10.46 1.56
C ALA A 415 -13.35 9.19 0.71
N CYS A 416 -13.21 8.02 1.33
CA CYS A 416 -13.24 6.74 0.62
C CYS A 416 -14.59 6.52 -0.08
N TYR A 417 -15.71 6.76 0.62
CA TYR A 417 -17.04 6.57 0.06
C TYR A 417 -17.30 7.52 -1.12
N TRP A 418 -17.03 8.82 -0.96
CA TRP A 418 -17.25 9.82 -2.00
C TRP A 418 -16.40 9.58 -3.25
N GLU A 419 -15.15 9.19 -3.10
CA GLU A 419 -14.29 8.93 -4.26
C GLU A 419 -14.72 7.66 -5.01
N VAL A 420 -15.08 6.60 -4.30
CA VAL A 420 -15.63 5.39 -4.93
C VAL A 420 -16.93 5.71 -5.67
N LEU A 421 -17.81 6.50 -5.05
CA LEU A 421 -19.08 6.91 -5.64
C LEU A 421 -18.86 7.76 -6.90
N ARG A 422 -18.02 8.82 -6.84
CA ARG A 422 -17.67 9.67 -7.98
C ARG A 422 -17.13 8.84 -9.14
N ARG A 423 -16.16 7.95 -8.86
CA ARG A 423 -15.53 7.11 -9.85
C ARG A 423 -16.52 6.15 -10.52
N THR A 424 -17.47 5.65 -9.74
CA THR A 424 -18.52 4.75 -10.25
C THR A 424 -19.53 5.52 -11.12
N VAL A 425 -20.01 6.66 -10.67
CA VAL A 425 -20.96 7.50 -11.44
C VAL A 425 -20.32 8.03 -12.71
N ALA A 426 -19.01 8.37 -12.68
CA ALA A 426 -18.27 8.90 -13.82
C ALA A 426 -18.32 8.00 -15.07
N MET A 427 -18.51 6.68 -14.95
CA MET A 427 -18.65 5.81 -16.13
C MET A 427 -19.99 5.97 -16.87
N PHE A 428 -20.97 6.64 -16.25
CA PHE A 428 -22.28 6.92 -16.84
C PHE A 428 -22.38 8.35 -17.39
N LEU A 429 -21.36 9.19 -17.20
CA LEU A 429 -21.31 10.53 -17.71
C LEU A 429 -20.68 10.58 -19.11
N GLN A 430 -20.87 11.73 -19.79
CA GLN A 430 -20.16 12.05 -21.01
C GLN A 430 -18.65 12.06 -20.75
N LYS A 431 -17.86 11.70 -21.76
CA LYS A 431 -16.41 11.87 -21.71
C LYS A 431 -16.06 13.35 -21.60
N PHE A 432 -14.89 13.65 -21.03
CA PHE A 432 -14.34 14.99 -21.10
C PHE A 432 -13.90 15.28 -22.53
N GLU A 433 -14.42 16.33 -23.12
CA GLU A 433 -14.11 16.75 -24.48
C GLU A 433 -13.30 18.04 -24.47
N TYR A 434 -12.31 18.12 -25.33
CA TYR A 434 -11.51 19.31 -25.53
C TYR A 434 -11.10 19.45 -26.99
N LYS A 435 -10.97 20.68 -27.43
CA LYS A 435 -10.41 21.02 -28.74
C LYS A 435 -8.88 21.10 -28.58
N GLU A 436 -8.16 20.32 -29.34
CA GLU A 436 -6.70 20.41 -29.46
C GLU A 436 -6.36 21.08 -30.77
N THR A 437 -5.65 22.21 -30.70
CA THR A 437 -5.12 22.92 -31.87
C THR A 437 -3.61 22.69 -31.92
N SER A 438 -3.12 22.18 -33.05
CA SER A 438 -1.71 21.97 -33.31
C SER A 438 -1.29 22.86 -34.49
N ILE A 439 -0.32 23.75 -34.28
CA ILE A 439 0.24 24.63 -35.29
C ILE A 439 1.66 24.13 -35.57
N THR A 440 1.93 23.81 -36.85
CA THR A 440 3.27 23.56 -37.37
C THR A 440 3.74 24.80 -38.11
N THR A 441 4.84 25.40 -37.64
CA THR A 441 5.42 26.61 -38.23
C THR A 441 6.80 26.31 -38.78
N ASN A 442 7.03 26.75 -40.02
CA ASN A 442 8.28 26.56 -40.75
C ASN A 442 9.14 27.83 -40.71
N VAL A 443 10.37 27.67 -40.29
CA VAL A 443 11.42 28.72 -40.30
C VAL A 443 12.51 28.26 -41.23
N SER A 444 12.43 28.62 -42.51
CA SER A 444 13.44 28.26 -43.53
C SER A 444 13.74 26.77 -43.62
N GLY A 445 12.76 25.90 -43.50
CA GLY A 445 12.88 24.45 -43.52
C GLY A 445 13.00 23.78 -42.14
N LEU A 446 13.12 24.55 -41.07
CA LEU A 446 13.12 24.04 -39.70
C LEU A 446 11.68 24.14 -39.13
N LEU A 447 11.11 22.97 -38.75
CA LEU A 447 9.74 22.88 -38.28
C LEU A 447 9.64 22.98 -36.75
N PHE A 448 8.66 23.78 -36.32
CA PHE A 448 8.31 23.92 -34.89
C PHE A 448 6.85 23.54 -34.68
N LYS A 449 6.56 22.85 -33.60
CA LYS A 449 5.20 22.44 -33.22
C LYS A 449 4.74 23.13 -31.96
N THR A 450 3.55 23.71 -32.01
CA THR A 450 2.83 24.30 -30.87
C THR A 450 1.54 23.53 -30.67
N VAL A 451 1.17 23.20 -29.43
CA VAL A 451 -0.08 22.51 -29.12
C VAL A 451 -0.81 23.27 -28.03
N GLY A 452 -2.04 23.67 -28.32
CA GLY A 452 -2.97 24.28 -27.38
C GLY A 452 -4.17 23.37 -27.13
N ARG A 453 -4.79 23.50 -25.95
CA ARG A 453 -5.97 22.72 -25.57
C ARG A 453 -6.99 23.63 -24.91
N VAL A 454 -8.21 23.57 -25.38
CA VAL A 454 -9.35 24.32 -24.84
C VAL A 454 -10.45 23.33 -24.45
N PRO A 455 -10.87 23.26 -23.19
CA PRO A 455 -12.00 22.45 -22.75
C PRO A 455 -13.27 22.82 -23.56
N HIS A 456 -14.01 21.81 -24.03
CA HIS A 456 -15.26 21.96 -24.74
C HIS A 456 -16.46 21.52 -23.91
N ALA A 457 -16.42 20.28 -23.37
CA ALA A 457 -17.45 19.76 -22.48
C ALA A 457 -16.79 19.12 -21.25
N PRO A 458 -17.17 19.52 -20.03
CA PRO A 458 -16.53 19.02 -18.82
C PRO A 458 -16.76 17.52 -18.60
N GLY A 459 -17.87 16.97 -19.05
CA GLY A 459 -18.20 15.56 -18.92
C GLY A 459 -18.01 15.08 -17.49
N TRP A 460 -17.37 13.91 -17.32
CA TRP A 460 -17.11 13.33 -16.00
C TRP A 460 -16.25 14.19 -15.05
N LYS A 461 -15.49 15.14 -15.58
CA LYS A 461 -14.69 16.06 -14.75
C LYS A 461 -15.55 17.00 -13.91
N SER A 462 -16.82 17.21 -14.29
CA SER A 462 -17.78 17.99 -13.50
C SER A 462 -18.01 17.45 -12.07
N LEU A 463 -17.68 16.17 -11.83
CA LEU A 463 -17.73 15.55 -10.49
C LEU A 463 -16.62 16.03 -9.55
N TYR A 464 -15.61 16.69 -10.08
CA TYR A 464 -14.44 17.18 -9.35
C TYR A 464 -14.42 18.71 -9.44
N SER A 465 -14.18 19.39 -8.32
CA SER A 465 -13.95 20.83 -8.33
C SER A 465 -12.75 21.13 -9.25
N GLU A 466 -12.86 22.19 -10.03
CA GLU A 466 -11.97 22.66 -11.10
C GLU A 466 -10.56 22.05 -11.05
N SER A 467 -10.30 21.10 -11.95
CA SER A 467 -8.92 20.73 -12.27
C SER A 467 -8.28 22.00 -12.87
N ASN A 468 -7.04 22.32 -12.45
CA ASN A 468 -6.17 23.22 -13.19
C ASN A 468 -5.86 22.58 -14.56
N ASP A 469 -6.89 22.44 -15.40
CA ASP A 469 -6.68 22.13 -16.80
C ASP A 469 -6.01 23.37 -17.37
N ASN A 470 -4.72 23.24 -17.72
CA ASN A 470 -3.97 24.27 -18.39
C ASN A 470 -4.72 24.62 -19.69
N ASN A 471 -5.62 25.59 -19.60
CA ASN A 471 -6.25 26.19 -20.76
C ASN A 471 -5.15 26.94 -21.49
N SER A 472 -4.69 26.41 -22.62
CA SER A 472 -3.70 27.02 -23.49
C SER A 472 -4.36 27.33 -24.82
N GLU A 473 -5.16 28.38 -24.81
CA GLU A 473 -5.76 28.91 -26.02
C GLU A 473 -4.67 29.51 -26.91
N LEU A 474 -4.64 29.10 -28.18
CA LEU A 474 -3.71 29.62 -29.17
C LEU A 474 -4.39 30.71 -30.02
N PRO A 475 -3.61 31.67 -30.55
CA PRO A 475 -4.17 32.66 -31.48
C PRO A 475 -4.68 31.96 -32.74
N ILE A 476 -5.72 32.53 -33.34
CA ILE A 476 -6.27 32.01 -34.58
C ILE A 476 -5.29 32.37 -35.71
N VAL A 477 -4.68 31.35 -36.31
CA VAL A 477 -3.79 31.45 -37.46
C VAL A 477 -4.26 30.48 -38.54
N ASN A 478 -3.95 30.77 -39.78
CA ASN A 478 -4.31 29.94 -40.93
C ASN A 478 -3.05 29.38 -41.58
N GLU A 479 -3.18 28.24 -42.24
CA GLU A 479 -2.16 27.71 -43.11
C GLU A 479 -1.78 28.74 -44.17
N GLY A 480 -0.48 28.96 -44.32
CA GLY A 480 0.07 29.94 -45.21
C GLY A 480 0.32 31.33 -44.60
N ASP A 481 -0.17 31.59 -43.39
CA ASP A 481 0.06 32.88 -42.71
C ASP A 481 1.54 33.10 -42.43
N SER A 482 1.97 34.37 -42.62
CA SER A 482 3.31 34.80 -42.29
C SER A 482 3.38 35.25 -40.84
N THR A 483 4.46 34.86 -40.18
CA THR A 483 4.73 35.22 -38.79
C THR A 483 6.22 35.56 -38.62
N LEU A 484 6.56 36.26 -37.55
CA LEU A 484 7.93 36.54 -37.19
C LEU A 484 8.36 35.55 -36.09
N CYS A 485 9.56 35.03 -36.21
CA CYS A 485 10.10 34.03 -35.29
C CYS A 485 11.34 34.54 -34.55
N ARG A 486 11.35 34.40 -33.24
CA ARG A 486 12.54 34.55 -32.43
C ARG A 486 12.93 33.16 -31.86
N LEU A 487 14.11 32.69 -32.22
CA LEU A 487 14.65 31.42 -31.76
C LEU A 487 15.21 31.56 -30.33
N ASP A 488 14.93 30.58 -29.49
CA ASP A 488 15.34 30.55 -28.11
C ASP A 488 16.00 29.18 -27.77
N ILE A 489 17.24 29.22 -27.27
CA ILE A 489 17.96 28.03 -26.83
C ILE A 489 17.77 27.89 -25.33
N VAL A 490 16.84 27.04 -24.95
CA VAL A 490 16.39 26.88 -23.55
C VAL A 490 17.29 25.88 -22.81
N GLU A 491 17.90 26.35 -21.73
CA GLU A 491 18.62 25.48 -20.82
C GLU A 491 17.65 24.60 -20.02
N LYS A 492 17.86 23.31 -20.03
CA LYS A 492 17.12 22.31 -19.24
C LYS A 492 18.11 21.53 -18.36
N LYS A 493 17.60 20.98 -17.27
CA LYS A 493 18.40 20.12 -16.39
C LYS A 493 17.68 18.81 -16.17
N THR A 494 18.43 17.72 -16.22
CA THR A 494 17.89 16.42 -15.84
C THR A 494 17.44 16.45 -14.38
N THR A 495 16.32 15.81 -14.09
CA THR A 495 15.78 15.73 -12.74
C THR A 495 15.94 14.33 -12.17
N ASN A 496 16.31 14.27 -10.90
CA ASN A 496 16.41 13.00 -10.21
C ASN A 496 15.02 12.40 -9.96
N LYS A 497 14.92 11.08 -9.97
CA LYS A 497 13.65 10.39 -9.60
C LYS A 497 13.25 10.76 -8.16
N PRO A 498 11.97 11.00 -7.88
CA PRO A 498 11.53 11.25 -6.49
C PRO A 498 11.72 10.01 -5.62
N LEU A 499 11.91 10.22 -4.31
CA LEU A 499 11.81 9.15 -3.31
C LEU A 499 10.41 8.55 -3.34
N TYR A 500 10.30 7.31 -2.91
CA TYR A 500 8.98 6.70 -2.77
C TYR A 500 8.18 7.36 -1.65
N THR A 501 6.89 7.52 -1.89
CA THR A 501 5.85 7.66 -0.85
C THR A 501 5.25 6.29 -0.57
N GLU A 502 4.40 6.16 0.47
CA GLU A 502 3.69 4.91 0.71
C GLU A 502 2.82 4.51 -0.50
N GLY A 503 2.14 5.48 -1.13
CA GLY A 503 1.32 5.25 -2.32
C GLY A 503 2.12 4.81 -3.54
N THR A 504 3.24 5.49 -3.85
CA THR A 504 4.08 5.13 -5.00
C THR A 504 4.88 3.84 -4.80
N LEU A 505 5.22 3.50 -3.55
CA LEU A 505 5.83 2.20 -3.24
C LEU A 505 4.82 1.07 -3.40
N LEU A 506 3.58 1.26 -2.94
CA LEU A 506 2.49 0.30 -3.16
C LEU A 506 2.28 0.04 -4.66
N GLU A 507 2.25 1.09 -5.46
CA GLU A 507 2.15 0.99 -6.92
C GLU A 507 3.36 0.24 -7.53
N ALA A 508 4.56 0.49 -7.04
CA ALA A 508 5.76 -0.23 -7.45
C ALA A 508 5.69 -1.73 -7.10
N MET A 509 5.10 -2.10 -5.95
CA MET A 509 4.86 -3.50 -5.59
C MET A 509 3.86 -4.17 -6.55
N VAL A 510 2.78 -3.47 -6.92
CA VAL A 510 1.77 -3.97 -7.89
C VAL A 510 2.39 -4.17 -9.27
N ASN A 511 3.28 -3.27 -9.68
CA ASN A 511 3.92 -3.28 -11.01
C ASN A 511 5.26 -4.04 -11.03
N ALA A 512 5.62 -4.73 -9.95
CA ALA A 512 6.87 -5.49 -9.90
C ALA A 512 6.89 -6.59 -10.96
N GLY A 513 7.97 -6.65 -11.75
CA GLY A 513 8.15 -7.64 -12.81
C GLY A 513 7.49 -7.30 -14.16
N THR A 514 6.62 -6.27 -14.24
CA THR A 514 5.90 -5.93 -15.49
C THR A 514 6.75 -5.23 -16.54
N LYS A 515 7.94 -4.78 -16.18
CA LYS A 515 8.87 -4.06 -17.10
C LYS A 515 9.87 -4.97 -17.79
N GLU A 516 9.95 -6.24 -17.42
CA GLU A 516 10.92 -7.19 -17.95
C GLU A 516 10.26 -8.03 -19.06
N SER A 517 10.82 -8.02 -20.25
CA SER A 517 10.22 -8.51 -21.49
C SER A 517 9.86 -9.99 -21.50
N ASP A 518 10.53 -10.81 -20.69
CA ASP A 518 10.34 -12.27 -20.67
C ASP A 518 9.09 -12.72 -19.87
N ILE A 519 8.57 -11.87 -18.99
CA ILE A 519 7.41 -12.21 -18.14
C ILE A 519 6.38 -11.08 -18.00
N ALA A 520 6.55 -9.98 -18.73
CA ALA A 520 5.75 -8.76 -18.57
C ALA A 520 4.24 -9.00 -18.69
N ASP A 521 3.80 -9.79 -19.66
CA ASP A 521 2.37 -10.05 -19.88
C ASP A 521 1.80 -10.98 -18.81
N THR A 522 2.54 -12.00 -18.41
CA THR A 522 2.15 -12.92 -17.33
C THR A 522 2.14 -12.23 -15.97
N MET A 523 3.06 -11.28 -15.73
CA MET A 523 3.12 -10.50 -14.49
C MET A 523 1.99 -9.49 -14.33
N LYS A 524 1.39 -9.03 -15.41
CA LYS A 524 0.15 -8.23 -15.36
C LYS A 524 -1.03 -9.02 -14.78
N GLU A 525 -1.04 -10.34 -14.97
CA GLU A 525 -2.07 -11.23 -14.43
C GLU A 525 -1.90 -11.49 -12.92
N VAL A 526 -0.65 -11.50 -12.41
CA VAL A 526 -0.33 -11.82 -11.01
C VAL A 526 -0.34 -10.60 -10.09
N ASN A 527 -0.45 -9.38 -10.64
CA ASN A 527 -0.47 -8.13 -9.87
C ASN A 527 0.76 -7.92 -8.95
N GLY A 528 1.96 -8.29 -9.41
CA GLY A 528 3.22 -7.98 -8.73
C GLY A 528 3.51 -8.82 -7.50
N ILE A 529 4.11 -8.20 -6.48
CA ILE A 529 4.51 -8.86 -5.22
C ILE A 529 3.57 -8.54 -4.07
N GLY A 530 3.32 -9.54 -3.21
CA GLY A 530 2.37 -9.45 -2.11
C GLY A 530 0.90 -9.47 -2.59
N THR A 531 -0.01 -9.60 -1.64
CA THR A 531 -1.46 -9.58 -1.89
C THR A 531 -2.05 -8.22 -1.53
N PRO A 532 -3.22 -7.85 -2.03
CA PRO A 532 -3.91 -6.63 -1.58
C PRO A 532 -4.06 -6.56 -0.06
N ALA A 533 -4.39 -7.68 0.57
CA ALA A 533 -4.55 -7.78 2.02
C ALA A 533 -3.25 -7.53 2.79
N THR A 534 -2.08 -7.91 2.25
CA THR A 534 -0.81 -7.93 2.99
C THR A 534 0.12 -6.77 2.70
N ARG A 535 0.00 -6.09 1.54
CA ARG A 535 0.91 -4.99 1.15
C ARG A 535 0.97 -3.87 2.17
N ALA A 536 -0.19 -3.40 2.63
CA ALA A 536 -0.26 -2.33 3.62
C ALA A 536 0.40 -2.71 4.96
N ASP A 537 0.22 -3.94 5.41
CA ASP A 537 0.87 -4.45 6.62
C ASP A 537 2.39 -4.61 6.46
N ILE A 538 2.86 -4.96 5.25
CA ILE A 538 4.30 -5.01 4.94
C ILE A 538 4.92 -3.63 5.02
N LEU A 539 4.29 -2.60 4.44
CA LEU A 539 4.76 -1.21 4.54
C LEU A 539 4.86 -0.75 6.00
N GLU A 540 3.82 -1.04 6.80
CA GLU A 540 3.84 -0.71 8.22
C GLU A 540 4.95 -1.46 8.98
N LYS A 541 5.13 -2.76 8.72
CA LYS A 541 6.19 -3.58 9.34
C LYS A 541 7.59 -3.08 9.03
N LEU A 542 7.84 -2.52 7.84
CA LEU A 542 9.13 -1.93 7.49
C LEU A 542 9.45 -0.68 8.32
N MET A 543 8.43 0.07 8.74
CA MET A 543 8.56 1.31 9.51
C MET A 543 8.53 1.09 11.02
N MET A 544 7.89 0.01 11.49
CA MET A 544 7.71 -0.25 12.92
C MET A 544 8.95 -0.82 13.59
N PRO A 545 9.32 -0.32 14.79
CA PRO A 545 10.34 -0.97 15.60
C PRO A 545 9.84 -2.34 16.08
N LYS A 546 10.70 -3.34 16.02
CA LYS A 546 10.41 -4.67 16.56
C LYS A 546 10.40 -4.63 18.09
N LYS A 547 9.36 -5.17 18.70
CA LYS A 547 9.18 -5.22 20.15
C LYS A 547 8.94 -6.67 20.61
N VAL A 548 9.46 -6.99 21.81
CA VAL A 548 9.10 -8.20 22.56
C VAL A 548 8.57 -7.72 23.92
N GLY A 549 7.27 -7.88 24.16
CA GLY A 549 6.61 -7.25 25.28
C GLY A 549 6.67 -5.71 25.18
N GLN A 550 7.22 -5.06 26.20
CA GLN A 550 7.44 -3.60 26.21
C GLN A 550 8.83 -3.18 25.71
N GLU A 551 9.74 -4.12 25.51
CA GLU A 551 11.11 -3.86 25.10
C GLU A 551 11.23 -3.76 23.58
N VAL A 552 11.95 -2.72 23.09
CA VAL A 552 12.28 -2.55 21.68
C VAL A 552 13.57 -3.31 21.41
N ILE A 553 13.47 -4.41 20.67
CA ILE A 553 14.60 -5.27 20.29
C ILE A 553 15.19 -4.98 18.92
N GLY A 554 14.56 -4.08 18.15
CA GLY A 554 15.03 -3.63 16.85
C GLY A 554 14.31 -2.37 16.42
N TYR A 555 14.92 -1.61 15.54
CA TYR A 555 14.35 -0.38 14.95
C TYR A 555 13.71 -0.68 13.61
N GLY A 556 12.84 0.20 13.13
CA GLY A 556 12.31 0.13 11.78
C GLY A 556 13.43 0.25 10.74
N TYR A 557 13.27 -0.38 9.61
CA TYR A 557 14.22 -0.27 8.48
C TYR A 557 13.99 0.99 7.67
N VAL A 558 12.77 1.52 7.73
CA VAL A 558 12.30 2.68 6.96
C VAL A 558 11.75 3.72 7.91
N GLU A 559 12.04 4.98 7.65
CA GLU A 559 11.45 6.14 8.32
C GLU A 559 10.70 7.01 7.31
N LYS A 560 9.66 7.71 7.78
CA LYS A 560 8.88 8.65 6.98
C LYS A 560 9.35 10.08 7.26
N LYS A 561 9.86 10.78 6.23
CA LYS A 561 10.25 12.19 6.27
C LYS A 561 9.28 13.01 5.42
N GLY A 562 8.32 13.66 6.06
CA GLY A 562 7.18 14.24 5.35
C GLY A 562 6.35 13.14 4.67
N LYS A 563 6.17 13.20 3.36
CA LYS A 563 5.52 12.15 2.57
C LYS A 563 6.50 11.06 2.08
N ASN A 564 7.80 11.31 2.14
CA ASN A 564 8.82 10.44 1.56
C ASN A 564 9.25 9.33 2.52
N LEU A 565 9.56 8.18 1.96
CA LEU A 565 10.15 7.04 2.63
C LEU A 565 11.66 7.05 2.43
N SER A 566 12.41 6.88 3.51
CA SER A 566 13.87 6.79 3.51
C SER A 566 14.34 5.64 4.39
N LEU A 567 15.48 5.06 4.06
CA LEU A 567 16.09 4.01 4.88
C LEU A 567 16.66 4.59 6.17
N THR A 568 16.48 3.85 7.26
CA THR A 568 17.28 4.07 8.47
C THR A 568 18.70 3.51 8.26
N PRO A 569 19.71 3.91 9.05
CA PRO A 569 21.03 3.28 8.99
C PRO A 569 20.98 1.75 9.14
N LEU A 570 20.11 1.24 10.02
CA LEU A 570 19.88 -0.20 10.16
C LEU A 570 19.28 -0.81 8.89
N GLY A 571 18.31 -0.13 8.27
CA GLY A 571 17.70 -0.56 7.01
C GLY A 571 18.71 -0.60 5.88
N ARG A 572 19.61 0.39 5.78
CA ARG A 572 20.67 0.47 4.78
C ARG A 572 21.69 -0.68 4.95
N ALA A 573 22.14 -0.93 6.17
CA ALA A 573 23.04 -2.04 6.48
C ALA A 573 22.37 -3.40 6.14
N PHE A 574 21.09 -3.56 6.48
CA PHE A 574 20.37 -4.79 6.14
C PHE A 574 20.23 -4.98 4.63
N CYS A 575 19.91 -3.93 3.88
CA CYS A 575 19.85 -3.98 2.42
C CYS A 575 21.20 -4.37 1.79
N GLN A 576 22.32 -3.90 2.33
CA GLN A 576 23.66 -4.27 1.88
C GLN A 576 23.94 -5.76 2.07
N ALA A 577 23.46 -6.36 3.17
CA ALA A 577 23.50 -7.80 3.35
C ALA A 577 22.57 -8.54 2.37
N LEU A 578 21.35 -8.01 2.15
CA LEU A 578 20.38 -8.59 1.23
C LEU A 578 20.82 -8.55 -0.24
N GLU A 579 21.69 -7.61 -0.65
CA GLU A 579 22.25 -7.59 -2.00
C GLU A 579 22.98 -8.89 -2.37
N LYS A 580 23.44 -9.65 -1.37
CA LYS A 580 24.11 -10.94 -1.54
C LYS A 580 23.14 -12.10 -1.77
N ASP A 581 21.85 -11.88 -1.56
CA ASP A 581 20.79 -12.86 -1.78
C ASP A 581 19.98 -12.52 -3.02
N SER A 582 20.05 -13.35 -4.04
CA SER A 582 19.42 -13.09 -5.33
C SER A 582 17.87 -13.02 -5.25
N LEU A 583 17.23 -13.84 -4.40
CA LEU A 583 15.77 -13.83 -4.25
C LEU A 583 15.31 -12.65 -3.40
N LEU A 584 15.89 -12.48 -2.21
CA LEU A 584 15.45 -11.44 -1.27
C LEU A 584 15.79 -10.03 -1.75
N SER A 585 16.77 -9.88 -2.66
CA SER A 585 17.10 -8.59 -3.29
C SER A 585 16.30 -8.27 -4.55
N SER A 586 15.54 -9.25 -5.08
CA SER A 586 14.87 -9.14 -6.38
C SER A 586 13.35 -9.23 -6.28
N ALA A 587 12.68 -8.11 -6.55
CA ALA A 587 11.23 -8.10 -6.72
C ALA A 587 10.76 -8.97 -7.90
N HIS A 588 11.57 -9.05 -8.98
CA HIS A 588 11.29 -9.88 -10.13
C HIS A 588 11.27 -11.38 -9.81
N LEU A 589 12.28 -11.89 -9.09
CA LEU A 589 12.29 -13.29 -8.68
C LEU A 589 11.15 -13.63 -7.72
N THR A 590 10.84 -12.71 -6.80
CA THR A 590 9.67 -12.85 -5.92
C THR A 590 8.38 -12.91 -6.74
N ALA A 591 8.25 -12.09 -7.76
CA ALA A 591 7.10 -12.10 -8.66
C ALA A 591 6.98 -13.42 -9.43
N LYS A 592 8.09 -14.04 -9.86
CA LYS A 592 8.07 -15.41 -10.46
C LYS A 592 7.50 -16.46 -9.50
N TRP A 593 7.79 -16.35 -8.21
CA TRP A 593 7.20 -17.22 -7.19
C TRP A 593 5.70 -16.98 -7.04
N GLU A 594 5.25 -15.73 -7.04
CA GLU A 594 3.83 -15.40 -7.04
C GLU A 594 3.10 -16.00 -8.26
N LEU A 595 3.75 -15.96 -9.43
CA LEU A 595 3.22 -16.59 -10.63
C LEU A 595 3.05 -18.11 -10.45
N PHE A 596 4.04 -18.78 -9.86
CA PHE A 596 3.94 -20.22 -9.60
C PHE A 596 2.77 -20.51 -8.63
N LEU A 597 2.64 -19.73 -7.54
CA LEU A 597 1.54 -19.85 -6.59
C LEU A 597 0.18 -19.65 -7.28
N ASN A 598 0.07 -18.65 -8.15
CA ASN A 598 -1.16 -18.42 -8.92
C ASN A 598 -1.50 -19.64 -9.80
N LYS A 599 -0.52 -20.29 -10.45
CA LYS A 599 -0.73 -21.52 -11.22
C LYS A 599 -1.23 -22.69 -10.37
N ILE A 600 -0.86 -22.76 -9.08
CA ILE A 600 -1.47 -23.71 -8.13
C ILE A 600 -2.95 -23.37 -7.93
N GLY A 601 -3.28 -22.09 -7.74
CA GLY A 601 -4.67 -21.64 -7.62
C GLY A 601 -5.52 -21.88 -8.86
N GLN A 602 -4.91 -21.88 -10.04
CA GLN A 602 -5.56 -22.25 -11.33
C GLN A 602 -5.67 -23.76 -11.53
N GLY A 603 -4.93 -24.55 -10.75
CA GLY A 603 -4.89 -26.02 -10.89
C GLY A 603 -3.93 -26.50 -11.99
N GLU A 604 -3.01 -25.65 -12.44
CA GLU A 604 -2.02 -25.96 -13.48
C GLU A 604 -0.73 -26.56 -12.90
N LYS A 605 -0.48 -26.37 -11.61
CA LYS A 605 0.72 -26.83 -10.90
C LYS A 605 0.37 -27.39 -9.52
N GLU A 606 1.23 -28.28 -9.04
CA GLU A 606 1.11 -28.88 -7.71
C GLU A 606 1.99 -28.16 -6.68
N GLN A 607 1.56 -28.21 -5.40
CA GLN A 607 2.31 -27.61 -4.28
C GLN A 607 3.70 -28.23 -4.11
N GLY A 608 3.84 -29.55 -4.35
CA GLY A 608 5.09 -30.28 -4.19
C GLY A 608 6.23 -29.73 -5.07
N ASP A 609 5.94 -29.42 -6.33
CA ASP A 609 6.92 -28.82 -7.25
C ASP A 609 7.43 -27.49 -6.74
N PHE A 610 6.54 -26.70 -6.13
CA PHE A 610 6.89 -25.40 -5.55
C PHE A 610 7.81 -25.56 -4.33
N PHE A 611 7.49 -26.50 -3.44
CA PHE A 611 8.30 -26.75 -2.24
C PHE A 611 9.70 -27.25 -2.54
N ILE A 612 9.88 -28.05 -3.59
CA ILE A 612 11.22 -28.46 -4.06
C ILE A 612 12.06 -27.21 -4.40
N GLY A 613 11.48 -26.24 -5.08
CA GLY A 613 12.14 -24.97 -5.41
C GLY A 613 12.49 -24.15 -4.16
N VAL A 614 11.56 -24.07 -3.20
CA VAL A 614 11.76 -23.38 -1.93
C VAL A 614 12.91 -23.99 -1.12
N ILE A 615 12.92 -25.31 -0.98
CA ILE A 615 13.96 -26.03 -0.25
C ILE A 615 15.35 -25.87 -0.91
N LYS A 616 15.41 -25.95 -2.24
CA LYS A 616 16.67 -25.68 -2.98
C LYS A 616 17.18 -24.27 -2.72
N TYR A 617 16.31 -23.28 -2.71
CA TYR A 617 16.68 -21.90 -2.39
C TYR A 617 17.20 -21.77 -0.95
N ILE A 618 16.53 -22.37 0.05
CA ILE A 618 16.95 -22.31 1.44
C ILE A 618 18.33 -22.96 1.62
N ASN A 619 18.56 -24.14 1.03
CA ASN A 619 19.86 -24.79 1.03
C ASN A 619 20.96 -23.91 0.41
N HIS A 620 20.69 -23.27 -0.72
CA HIS A 620 21.62 -22.34 -1.35
C HIS A 620 21.94 -21.16 -0.40
N MET A 621 20.91 -20.53 0.17
CA MET A 621 21.06 -19.40 1.10
C MET A 621 21.94 -19.77 2.31
N VAL A 622 21.67 -20.92 2.95
CA VAL A 622 22.43 -21.38 4.12
C VAL A 622 23.89 -21.63 3.79
N ASN A 623 24.18 -22.17 2.60
CA ASN A 623 25.53 -22.53 2.18
C ASN A 623 26.37 -21.33 1.67
N THR A 624 25.76 -20.33 1.08
CA THR A 624 26.48 -19.24 0.40
C THR A 624 26.60 -17.97 1.24
N LEU A 625 25.54 -17.56 1.93
CA LEU A 625 25.51 -16.28 2.65
C LEU A 625 26.55 -16.12 3.76
N PRO A 626 26.96 -17.17 4.53
CA PRO A 626 27.98 -16.99 5.56
C PRO A 626 29.27 -16.37 5.01
N ASN A 627 29.75 -16.85 3.88
CA ASN A 627 30.96 -16.35 3.25
C ASN A 627 30.75 -14.93 2.65
N GLU A 628 29.62 -14.73 2.00
CA GLU A 628 29.28 -13.45 1.35
C GLU A 628 29.15 -12.31 2.39
N ILE A 629 28.47 -12.54 3.50
CA ILE A 629 28.27 -11.53 4.54
C ILE A 629 29.57 -11.27 5.30
N GLN A 630 30.41 -12.30 5.51
CA GLN A 630 31.71 -12.14 6.18
C GLN A 630 32.68 -11.32 5.34
N SER A 631 32.55 -11.28 4.02
CA SER A 631 33.42 -10.50 3.11
C SER A 631 33.15 -8.99 3.15
N ILE A 632 32.07 -8.53 3.80
CA ILE A 632 31.69 -7.13 3.83
C ILE A 632 32.36 -6.42 5.01
N ASP A 633 32.96 -5.25 4.78
CA ASP A 633 33.39 -4.34 5.85
C ASP A 633 32.17 -3.56 6.41
N TRP A 634 31.83 -3.84 7.66
CA TRP A 634 30.68 -3.24 8.35
C TRP A 634 31.03 -2.00 9.20
N SER A 635 32.27 -1.55 9.20
CA SER A 635 32.75 -0.47 10.09
C SER A 635 31.96 0.82 9.94
N SER A 636 31.68 1.22 8.70
CA SER A 636 30.87 2.42 8.39
C SER A 636 29.44 2.27 8.86
N ASN A 637 28.80 1.12 8.60
CA ASN A 637 27.42 0.86 8.98
C ASN A 637 27.24 0.83 10.50
N ILE A 638 28.18 0.23 11.24
CA ILE A 638 28.15 0.19 12.71
C ILE A 638 28.20 1.61 13.25
N LYS A 639 29.11 2.42 12.73
CA LYS A 639 29.24 3.84 13.14
C LYS A 639 27.96 4.63 12.87
N GLU A 640 27.38 4.53 11.67
CA GLU A 640 26.14 5.22 11.33
C GLU A 640 24.96 4.78 12.22
N ILE A 641 24.85 3.48 12.52
CA ILE A 641 23.81 2.95 13.41
C ILE A 641 24.00 3.50 14.84
N GLU A 642 25.23 3.56 15.34
CA GLU A 642 25.51 4.12 16.67
C GLU A 642 25.20 5.61 16.72
N GLU A 643 25.62 6.37 15.75
CA GLU A 643 25.32 7.79 15.63
C GLU A 643 23.80 8.06 15.55
N SER A 644 23.05 7.22 14.86
CA SER A 644 21.59 7.34 14.74
C SER A 644 20.83 7.13 16.06
N LYS A 645 21.45 6.45 17.02
CA LYS A 645 20.88 6.26 18.37
C LYS A 645 20.94 7.50 19.23
N VAL A 646 21.70 8.50 18.82
CA VAL A 646 21.97 9.72 19.59
C VAL A 646 21.28 10.92 18.93
N THR A 647 20.39 11.57 19.67
CA THR A 647 19.77 12.82 19.23
C THR A 647 20.36 13.98 20.03
N GLN A 648 20.97 14.94 19.35
CA GLN A 648 21.39 16.20 19.97
C GLN A 648 20.17 17.11 20.14
N LEU A 649 19.82 17.45 21.39
CA LEU A 649 18.67 18.29 21.70
C LEU A 649 18.98 19.80 21.65
N GLY A 650 20.25 20.17 21.62
CA GLY A 650 20.75 21.53 21.64
C GLY A 650 21.98 21.68 22.55
N ASN A 651 22.37 22.91 22.79
CA ASN A 651 23.47 23.22 23.73
C ASN A 651 22.94 23.31 25.17
N CYS A 652 23.70 22.76 26.09
CA CYS A 652 23.36 22.75 27.51
C CYS A 652 23.20 24.18 28.07
N PRO A 653 22.06 24.52 28.64
CA PRO A 653 21.82 25.86 29.18
C PRO A 653 22.68 26.17 30.40
N LYS A 654 23.33 25.17 31.01
CA LYS A 654 24.18 25.29 32.19
C LYS A 654 25.67 25.46 31.85
N CYS A 655 26.19 24.81 30.81
CA CYS A 655 27.62 24.81 30.52
C CYS A 655 27.98 24.94 29.03
N GLY A 656 27.02 25.10 28.13
CA GLY A 656 27.22 25.27 26.70
C GLY A 656 27.52 23.97 25.89
N ASN A 657 27.86 22.86 26.53
CA ASN A 657 28.13 21.60 25.86
C ASN A 657 26.86 21.01 25.27
N LYS A 658 26.99 20.02 24.36
CA LYS A 658 25.84 19.35 23.71
C LYS A 658 24.99 18.58 24.71
N VAL A 659 23.65 18.66 24.61
CA VAL A 659 22.74 17.79 25.35
C VAL A 659 22.34 16.63 24.41
N LEU A 660 22.66 15.40 24.84
CA LEU A 660 22.50 14.20 24.07
C LEU A 660 21.39 13.30 24.67
N TYR A 661 20.49 12.85 23.83
CA TYR A 661 19.49 11.87 24.17
C TYR A 661 19.76 10.57 23.38
N TYR A 662 20.06 9.51 24.10
CA TYR A 662 20.18 8.18 23.51
C TYR A 662 18.80 7.52 23.38
N THR A 663 18.51 6.96 22.24
CA THR A 663 17.23 6.32 22.00
C THR A 663 16.94 5.28 23.09
N ASN A 664 15.74 5.33 23.67
CA ASN A 664 15.29 4.54 24.83
C ASN A 664 15.93 4.87 26.19
N ALA A 665 16.81 5.85 26.27
CA ALA A 665 17.30 6.30 27.57
C ALA A 665 16.17 6.92 28.43
N LYS A 666 16.30 6.81 29.75
CA LYS A 666 15.35 7.41 30.70
C LYS A 666 15.49 8.93 30.74
N ALA A 667 16.63 9.47 30.33
CA ALA A 667 16.94 10.89 30.36
C ALA A 667 17.89 11.30 29.23
N ALA A 668 17.85 12.59 28.86
CA ALA A 668 18.88 13.27 28.10
C ALA A 668 19.89 13.88 29.05
N ASN A 669 21.17 13.77 28.72
CA ASN A 669 22.26 14.23 29.55
C ASN A 669 23.14 15.23 28.79
N CYS A 670 23.76 16.19 29.52
CA CYS A 670 24.84 16.99 28.99
C CYS A 670 26.05 16.12 28.64
N SER A 671 26.70 16.35 27.51
CA SER A 671 27.91 15.63 27.09
C SER A 671 29.14 15.84 27.95
N SER A 672 29.09 16.82 28.87
CA SER A 672 30.10 16.98 29.92
C SER A 672 30.10 15.83 30.94
N ARG A 673 29.00 15.04 31.01
CA ARG A 673 28.90 13.87 31.85
C ARG A 673 29.58 12.68 31.18
N THR A 674 30.55 12.11 31.85
CA THR A 674 31.25 10.88 31.42
C THR A 674 31.01 9.76 32.44
N LYS A 675 31.58 8.57 32.20
CA LYS A 675 31.55 7.47 33.19
C LYS A 675 32.28 7.82 34.47
N GLU A 676 33.27 8.73 34.37
CA GLU A 676 34.19 9.10 35.42
C GLU A 676 33.81 10.44 36.11
N SER A 677 32.92 11.23 35.50
CA SER A 677 32.52 12.56 36.00
C SER A 677 31.04 12.80 35.80
N SER A 678 30.37 13.36 36.83
CA SER A 678 28.99 13.86 36.74
C SER A 678 28.82 15.05 35.81
N GLY A 679 29.93 15.69 35.40
CA GLY A 679 29.95 16.88 34.55
C GLY A 679 29.19 18.06 35.20
N CYS A 680 28.47 18.85 34.38
CA CYS A 680 27.67 19.98 34.88
C CYS A 680 26.37 19.55 35.60
N GLY A 681 26.04 18.26 35.58
CA GLY A 681 24.84 17.70 36.22
C GLY A 681 23.52 17.98 35.50
N PHE A 682 23.51 18.62 34.33
CA PHE A 682 22.29 18.93 33.60
C PHE A 682 21.66 17.65 33.00
N VAL A 683 20.39 17.39 33.37
CA VAL A 683 19.63 16.19 32.97
C VAL A 683 18.18 16.56 32.69
N ILE A 684 17.62 16.07 31.61
CA ILE A 684 16.18 16.10 31.33
C ILE A 684 15.62 14.71 31.31
N TRP A 685 14.74 14.42 32.27
CA TRP A 685 14.07 13.13 32.35
C TRP A 685 13.03 12.98 31.24
N ARG A 686 13.00 11.81 30.59
CA ARG A 686 12.03 11.49 29.55
C ARG A 686 10.60 11.40 30.08
N THR A 687 10.43 11.01 31.33
CA THR A 687 9.11 10.89 31.96
C THR A 687 9.02 11.87 33.13
N VAL A 688 8.03 12.77 33.04
CA VAL A 688 7.75 13.80 34.06
C VAL A 688 6.28 13.67 34.44
N ALA A 689 5.97 13.54 35.73
CA ALA A 689 4.61 13.37 36.25
C ALA A 689 3.77 12.35 35.44
N GLY A 690 4.31 11.15 35.21
CA GLY A 690 3.65 10.07 34.47
C GLY A 690 3.57 10.27 32.95
N LYS A 691 3.93 11.45 32.43
CA LYS A 691 3.91 11.76 31.00
C LYS A 691 5.29 11.57 30.38
N LYS A 692 5.36 10.77 29.31
CA LYS A 692 6.58 10.62 28.50
C LYS A 692 6.69 11.80 27.53
N LEU A 693 7.75 12.62 27.68
CA LEU A 693 8.01 13.76 26.81
C LEU A 693 8.48 13.30 25.42
N THR A 694 8.06 14.01 24.39
CA THR A 694 8.55 13.84 23.02
C THR A 694 9.93 14.49 22.85
N ILE A 695 10.69 14.07 21.82
CA ILE A 695 11.98 14.70 21.50
C ILE A 695 11.83 16.21 21.26
N PRO A 696 10.85 16.72 20.49
CA PRO A 696 10.64 18.15 20.33
C PRO A 696 10.37 18.88 21.66
N GLN A 697 9.62 18.27 22.59
CA GLN A 697 9.38 18.86 23.92
C GLN A 697 10.65 18.95 24.77
N MET A 698 11.47 17.90 24.75
CA MET A 698 12.78 17.92 25.40
C MET A 698 13.72 18.96 24.75
N THR A 699 13.70 19.05 23.41
CA THR A 699 14.46 20.09 22.67
C THR A 699 14.02 21.48 23.06
N GLN A 700 12.71 21.75 23.22
CA GLN A 700 12.22 23.04 23.71
C GLN A 700 12.77 23.37 25.12
N LEU A 701 12.81 22.39 26.01
CA LEU A 701 13.40 22.60 27.35
C LEU A 701 14.89 22.98 27.28
N VAL A 702 15.67 22.33 26.42
CA VAL A 702 17.09 22.62 26.23
C VAL A 702 17.29 23.99 25.61
N THR A 703 16.54 24.34 24.56
CA THR A 703 16.79 25.53 23.73
C THR A 703 16.06 26.77 24.20
N LYS A 704 14.84 26.61 24.74
CA LYS A 704 13.93 27.69 25.13
C LYS A 704 13.71 27.77 26.66
N LYS A 705 14.24 26.82 27.41
CA LYS A 705 14.01 26.64 28.86
C LYS A 705 12.52 26.44 29.22
N ARG A 706 11.64 26.26 28.23
CA ARG A 706 10.20 26.06 28.42
C ARG A 706 9.61 25.23 27.30
N THR A 707 8.54 24.48 27.61
CA THR A 707 7.74 23.77 26.59
C THR A 707 6.52 24.59 26.16
N ASN A 708 5.88 24.20 25.09
CA ASN A 708 4.48 24.52 24.86
C ASN A 708 3.59 23.76 25.87
N LEU A 709 2.30 24.10 25.93
CA LEU A 709 1.33 23.38 26.77
C LEU A 709 1.30 21.89 26.44
N ILE A 710 1.47 21.06 27.45
CA ILE A 710 1.45 19.61 27.34
C ILE A 710 0.26 19.07 28.15
N LYS A 711 -0.55 18.21 27.54
CA LYS A 711 -1.70 17.57 28.17
C LYS A 711 -1.35 16.15 28.65
N GLY A 712 -2.04 15.69 29.70
CA GLY A 712 -1.97 14.31 30.16
C GLY A 712 -0.83 14.00 31.13
N PHE A 713 -0.38 14.99 31.91
CA PHE A 713 0.37 14.74 33.16
C PHE A 713 -0.57 14.11 34.19
N LYS A 714 -0.02 13.38 35.15
CA LYS A 714 -0.77 12.78 36.25
C LYS A 714 -0.32 13.33 37.59
N LYS A 715 -1.30 13.74 38.41
CA LYS A 715 -1.11 14.04 39.82
C LYS A 715 -0.85 12.75 40.63
N LYS A 716 -0.45 12.88 41.89
CA LYS A 716 -0.26 11.70 42.78
C LYS A 716 -1.53 10.91 43.05
N ASP A 717 -2.69 11.52 42.95
CA ASP A 717 -4.03 10.92 43.07
C ASP A 717 -4.54 10.28 41.79
N GLY A 718 -3.79 10.39 40.64
CA GLY A 718 -4.13 9.82 39.36
C GLY A 718 -4.90 10.74 38.42
N GLU A 719 -5.36 11.92 38.88
CA GLU A 719 -6.02 12.92 38.03
C GLU A 719 -5.08 13.44 36.95
N SER A 720 -5.64 13.63 35.74
CA SER A 720 -4.89 14.21 34.62
C SER A 720 -4.94 15.74 34.64
N PHE A 721 -3.80 16.37 34.37
CA PHE A 721 -3.69 17.82 34.22
C PHE A 721 -2.87 18.22 33.00
N GLU A 722 -2.95 19.48 32.62
CA GLU A 722 -2.14 20.09 31.57
C GLU A 722 -1.28 21.22 32.13
N ALA A 723 -0.07 21.36 31.66
CA ALA A 723 0.87 22.37 32.11
C ALA A 723 1.95 22.66 31.06
N VAL A 724 2.61 23.80 31.24
CA VAL A 724 3.89 24.13 30.61
C VAL A 724 5.00 23.70 31.55
N ILE A 725 6.04 23.04 31.07
CA ILE A 725 7.25 22.78 31.86
C ILE A 725 8.21 23.94 31.63
N LEU A 726 8.73 24.50 32.72
CA LEU A 726 9.80 25.54 32.75
C LEU A 726 11.03 24.93 33.43
N LEU A 727 12.21 25.39 33.07
CA LEU A 727 13.43 25.17 33.85
C LEU A 727 13.60 26.36 34.81
N ASP A 728 13.74 26.07 36.10
CA ASP A 728 14.07 27.10 37.11
C ASP A 728 15.53 27.59 36.98
N ASP A 729 15.98 28.44 37.89
CA ASP A 729 17.35 29.00 37.89
C ASP A 729 18.43 27.93 38.07
N ASP A 730 18.09 26.83 38.74
CA ASP A 730 18.97 25.65 38.90
C ASP A 730 18.83 24.64 37.75
N PHE A 731 18.02 24.96 36.73
CA PHE A 731 17.70 24.12 35.57
C PHE A 731 16.90 22.86 35.90
N ASN A 732 16.13 22.83 36.99
CA ASN A 732 15.20 21.77 37.29
C ASN A 732 13.83 22.02 36.65
N PRO A 733 13.11 20.96 36.20
CA PRO A 733 11.80 21.12 35.60
C PRO A 733 10.73 21.46 36.64
N THR A 734 10.04 22.59 36.44
CA THR A 734 8.89 23.04 37.24
C THR A 734 7.65 23.17 36.36
N PHE A 735 6.45 23.12 36.96
CA PHE A 735 5.19 23.27 36.24
C PHE A 735 4.65 24.69 36.38
N SER A 736 4.22 25.27 35.25
CA SER A 736 3.48 26.54 35.21
C SER A 736 2.09 26.34 34.63
N ALA A 737 1.11 27.05 35.16
CA ALA A 737 -0.23 27.11 34.59
C ALA A 737 -0.19 27.67 33.16
N PRO A 738 -1.16 27.31 32.29
CA PRO A 738 -1.26 27.93 30.99
C PRO A 738 -1.46 29.43 31.10
N THR A 739 -0.58 30.22 30.49
CA THR A 739 -0.80 31.68 30.41
C THR A 739 -2.02 31.91 29.50
N PRO A 740 -3.05 32.68 29.94
CA PRO A 740 -4.19 32.96 29.08
C PRO A 740 -3.70 33.61 27.78
N GLN A 741 -4.04 33.02 26.65
CA GLN A 741 -3.83 33.69 25.36
C GLN A 741 -4.68 34.96 25.35
N LYS A 742 -4.03 36.13 25.32
CA LYS A 742 -4.72 37.36 24.93
C LYS A 742 -5.17 37.16 23.47
N PHE A 743 -6.45 36.97 23.29
CA PHE A 743 -7.08 37.11 21.96
C PHE A 743 -6.76 38.53 21.48
N LYS A 744 -5.99 38.66 20.42
CA LYS A 744 -5.97 39.89 19.64
C LYS A 744 -7.28 39.90 18.87
N ASN A 745 -8.12 40.89 19.24
CA ASN A 745 -9.29 41.26 18.44
C ASN A 745 -8.88 41.70 17.04
#